data_5e2a2402ad7ca302fc5d731672698c61
#
_entry.id   5e2a2402ad7ca302fc5d731672698c61
#
_cell.length_a   1.000
_cell.length_b   1.000
_cell.length_c   1.000
_cell.angle_alpha   90.00
_cell.angle_beta   90.00
_cell.angle_gamma   90.00
#
_symmetry.space_group_name_H-M   'P 1'
#
loop_
_entity.id
_entity.type
_entity.pdbx_description
1 polymer ?
#
loop_
_entity_poly.entity_id
_entity_poly.type
_entity_poly.pdbx_seq_one_letter_code
_entity_poly.pdbx_strand_id
1 'polypeptide(L)'
;MKKSLFLLYILIVSLTNASAQQTAVEKSLEVFPFQKSSEISSTLTAMESWSKGDWKKLLKRLDDDSLKLKSTYALNAFVSHVANDAYKKKNTATILSSGLSAVKSFYAKELIIQHLGLLGDDAAIKSLSKLLSDDTFGGNAARALATIKSDASIAALQKALPKASAPAKKHIEAALDNVNKVLPEIRTVNMSKIIPQNSVQYLLLLQDQMDAAKNPIQKRRLLADADRIPGFGSFMFVSKYLDDVEVKGDAARIAARLAMAVKNIRGPIVRTALEKAITLIRGEDSAILVKTLSAHIESMPYENGFFSLFNGQDLTGWKGLVGNPISRSKMTPQELQEAQRKANENIQADWVVKDGLLVFTGHGDNLATTKQYGDFEMYVDWKITEKGDAGIYLRGSPQVQIWDTSRREVGAQVGSGGLYNNQKNQSKPLSVADNKIGEWNTFHIIMKGEKVTVYLNGKLVTDNTTLENYWDRNIPIFSKEQIELQAHGTYVAYRNIYLREITSDFTIPLSEDEKKQGFVSLFDGSNIDQWVGNKKGYLVEEGALVAHPELGGGNIYTKDEYADFEYRFEFQLTPGANNGLGIRAPLTGDAAYVGMELQILDNEADMYKSLQPYQYHGSVYGVVPAKRGYLKPTGEWNQEEVIVKGPKVKVILNGQVIIDTDIVDAVKGNEKVQKEHPGLKNQTGHIGFLGHGDVVRFRNIRVKTL
;
A
#
# COMPACT_ATOMS: atom_id res chain seq x y z
N MET A 1 54.13 47.02 16.33
CA MET A 1 53.19 46.23 15.48
C MET A 1 53.19 44.70 15.71
N LYS A 2 54.18 44.07 16.37
CA LYS A 2 54.19 42.60 16.61
C LYS A 2 53.48 42.14 17.88
N LYS A 3 53.18 43.02 18.86
CA LYS A 3 52.43 42.66 20.09
C LYS A 3 50.89 42.75 19.93
N SER A 4 50.39 43.54 19.00
CA SER A 4 48.93 43.66 18.76
C SER A 4 48.37 42.52 17.91
N LEU A 5 49.19 41.86 17.08
CA LEU A 5 48.76 40.69 16.28
C LEU A 5 48.65 39.42 17.14
N PHE A 6 49.43 39.29 18.19
CA PHE A 6 49.39 38.10 19.04
C PHE A 6 48.20 38.10 20.02
N LEU A 7 47.73 39.27 20.43
CA LEU A 7 46.48 39.37 21.21
C LEU A 7 45.19 39.13 20.37
N LEU A 8 45.22 39.52 19.07
CA LEU A 8 44.13 39.28 18.20
C LEU A 8 44.01 37.79 17.80
N TYR A 9 45.13 37.07 17.71
CA TYR A 9 45.16 35.64 17.44
C TYR A 9 44.66 34.79 18.63
N ILE A 10 44.97 35.21 19.87
CA ILE A 10 44.47 34.57 21.10
C ILE A 10 42.97 34.85 21.29
N LEU A 11 42.47 36.02 20.89
CA LEU A 11 41.04 36.35 20.95
C LEU A 11 40.21 35.61 19.87
N ILE A 12 40.78 35.37 18.68
CA ILE A 12 40.12 34.59 17.62
C ILE A 12 40.16 33.10 17.93
N VAL A 13 41.19 32.56 18.53
CA VAL A 13 41.27 31.14 18.94
C VAL A 13 40.41 30.86 20.17
N SER A 14 40.12 31.85 21.02
CA SER A 14 39.18 31.70 22.15
C SER A 14 37.71 31.84 21.76
N LEU A 15 37.41 32.41 20.58
CA LEU A 15 36.04 32.50 20.03
C LEU A 15 35.63 31.31 19.13
N THR A 16 36.59 30.43 18.75
CA THR A 16 36.29 29.26 17.91
C THR A 16 36.17 27.94 18.66
N ASN A 17 36.33 27.91 19.99
CA ASN A 17 36.22 26.69 20.80
C ASN A 17 35.09 26.70 21.84
N ALA A 18 34.08 27.56 21.69
CA ALA A 18 32.87 27.48 22.47
C ALA A 18 31.67 26.98 21.58
N SER A 19 31.88 25.87 20.86
CA SER A 19 30.75 25.00 20.53
C SER A 19 30.34 24.33 21.85
N ALA A 20 29.40 24.94 22.58
CA ALA A 20 28.81 24.31 23.75
C ALA A 20 28.36 22.91 23.35
N GLN A 21 29.02 21.91 23.91
CA GLN A 21 28.68 20.51 23.66
C GLN A 21 27.21 20.32 24.02
N GLN A 22 26.37 20.14 23.04
CA GLN A 22 24.91 20.06 23.16
C GLN A 22 24.54 18.99 24.20
N THR A 23 23.75 19.32 25.20
CA THR A 23 23.36 18.36 26.23
C THR A 23 22.52 17.24 25.67
N ALA A 24 22.50 16.06 26.33
CA ALA A 24 21.66 14.94 25.92
C ALA A 24 20.18 15.33 25.75
N VAL A 25 19.69 16.24 26.61
CA VAL A 25 18.33 16.78 26.54
C VAL A 25 18.12 17.60 25.26
N GLU A 26 19.03 18.52 24.97
CA GLU A 26 18.93 19.37 23.78
C GLU A 26 18.96 18.55 22.50
N LYS A 27 19.89 17.62 22.38
CA LYS A 27 20.01 16.71 21.24
C LYS A 27 18.74 15.89 21.04
N SER A 28 18.13 15.36 22.11
CA SER A 28 16.88 14.60 22.01
C SER A 28 15.70 15.50 21.67
N LEU A 29 15.66 16.76 22.14
CA LEU A 29 14.55 17.69 21.87
C LEU A 29 14.57 18.25 20.45
N GLU A 30 15.66 18.14 19.70
CA GLU A 30 15.72 18.55 18.29
C GLU A 30 14.81 17.71 17.40
N VAL A 31 14.65 16.43 17.71
CA VAL A 31 13.82 15.50 16.93
C VAL A 31 12.33 15.58 17.27
N PHE A 32 11.96 16.35 18.32
CA PHE A 32 10.55 16.53 18.67
C PHE A 32 9.93 17.79 18.04
N PRO A 33 8.71 17.69 17.50
CA PRO A 33 7.95 16.46 17.30
C PRO A 33 8.59 15.60 16.22
N PHE A 34 8.51 14.27 16.36
CA PHE A 34 9.11 13.33 15.41
C PHE A 34 8.61 13.56 13.98
N GLN A 35 9.53 13.65 13.04
CA GLN A 35 9.24 13.75 11.60
C GLN A 35 9.37 12.40 10.90
N LYS A 36 10.14 11.47 11.48
CA LYS A 36 10.37 10.12 10.92
C LYS A 36 10.14 9.05 11.98
N SER A 37 9.45 8.00 11.66
CA SER A 37 9.21 6.87 12.56
C SER A 37 10.48 6.17 13.01
N SER A 38 11.55 6.19 12.21
CA SER A 38 12.87 5.65 12.57
C SER A 38 13.56 6.38 13.73
N GLU A 39 13.20 7.64 13.96
CA GLU A 39 13.78 8.47 15.03
C GLU A 39 13.12 8.19 16.38
N ILE A 40 11.90 7.66 16.39
CA ILE A 40 11.10 7.47 17.62
C ILE A 40 11.79 6.50 18.56
N SER A 41 12.03 5.27 18.10
CA SER A 41 12.57 4.20 18.96
C SER A 41 13.95 4.53 19.49
N SER A 42 14.86 5.03 18.66
CA SER A 42 16.21 5.39 19.07
C SER A 42 16.24 6.54 20.07
N THR A 43 15.40 7.57 19.88
CA THR A 43 15.33 8.72 20.79
C THR A 43 14.72 8.34 22.15
N LEU A 44 13.61 7.58 22.15
CA LEU A 44 12.96 7.17 23.39
C LEU A 44 13.85 6.19 24.19
N THR A 45 14.56 5.28 23.51
CA THR A 45 15.57 4.41 24.15
C THR A 45 16.73 5.23 24.73
N ALA A 46 17.21 6.27 24.05
CA ALA A 46 18.21 7.17 24.60
C ALA A 46 17.73 7.90 25.86
N MET A 47 16.45 8.32 25.89
CA MET A 47 15.84 8.96 27.07
C MET A 47 15.73 8.02 28.28
N GLU A 48 15.65 6.70 28.07
CA GLU A 48 15.69 5.72 29.17
C GLU A 48 17.00 5.78 29.97
N SER A 49 18.10 6.15 29.33
CA SER A 49 19.42 6.27 29.91
C SER A 49 19.69 7.64 30.56
N TRP A 50 18.74 8.56 30.51
CA TRP A 50 18.92 9.90 31.07
C TRP A 50 19.13 9.88 32.59
N SER A 51 20.07 10.72 33.04
CA SER A 51 20.31 10.97 34.48
C SER A 51 19.13 11.73 35.12
N LYS A 52 19.02 11.66 36.43
CA LYS A 52 18.08 12.52 37.19
C LYS A 52 18.25 14.00 36.87
N GLY A 53 19.49 14.44 36.57
CA GLY A 53 19.80 15.79 36.18
C GLY A 53 19.19 16.18 34.82
N ASP A 54 19.21 15.28 33.84
CA ASP A 54 18.63 15.50 32.53
C ASP A 54 17.11 15.59 32.60
N TRP A 55 16.48 14.68 33.33
CA TRP A 55 15.05 14.75 33.62
C TRP A 55 14.66 16.06 34.32
N LYS A 56 15.44 16.51 35.29
CA LYS A 56 15.18 17.80 35.95
C LYS A 56 15.30 18.98 34.99
N LYS A 57 16.24 18.91 34.02
CA LYS A 57 16.36 19.95 33.00
C LYS A 57 15.12 19.94 32.09
N LEU A 58 14.66 18.76 31.57
CA LEU A 58 13.47 18.66 30.78
C LEU A 58 12.25 19.24 31.50
N LEU A 59 12.01 18.82 32.74
CA LEU A 59 10.83 19.27 33.51
C LEU A 59 10.86 20.78 33.77
N LYS A 60 12.03 21.40 34.07
CA LYS A 60 12.12 22.85 34.19
C LYS A 60 11.80 23.63 32.92
N ARG A 61 12.01 23.03 31.72
CA ARG A 61 11.65 23.66 30.45
C ARG A 61 10.13 23.73 30.25
N LEU A 62 9.34 22.99 31.02
CA LEU A 62 7.86 23.11 31.02
C LEU A 62 7.37 24.42 31.63
N ASP A 63 8.25 25.12 32.43
CA ASP A 63 7.97 26.45 33.01
C ASP A 63 8.27 27.59 32.03
N ASP A 64 8.89 27.33 30.88
CA ASP A 64 9.31 28.31 29.89
C ASP A 64 8.40 28.27 28.68
N ASP A 65 7.70 29.35 28.42
CA ASP A 65 6.72 29.42 27.34
C ASP A 65 7.29 29.16 25.92
N SER A 66 8.58 29.44 25.71
CA SER A 66 9.24 29.19 24.43
C SER A 66 9.71 27.75 24.26
N LEU A 67 9.91 27.00 25.37
CA LEU A 67 10.48 25.65 25.38
C LEU A 67 9.48 24.58 25.77
N LYS A 68 8.35 24.95 26.42
CA LYS A 68 7.40 24.00 27.01
C LYS A 68 6.82 23.04 25.98
N LEU A 69 6.57 23.48 24.77
CA LEU A 69 5.87 22.67 23.77
C LEU A 69 6.66 21.42 23.35
N LYS A 70 7.94 21.57 22.97
CA LYS A 70 8.82 20.44 22.66
C LYS A 70 9.04 19.52 23.85
N SER A 71 9.16 20.11 25.05
CA SER A 71 9.35 19.37 26.29
C SER A 71 8.10 18.56 26.67
N THR A 72 6.92 19.09 26.41
CA THR A 72 5.63 18.38 26.56
C THR A 72 5.54 17.19 25.62
N TYR A 73 5.90 17.37 24.33
CA TYR A 73 5.93 16.26 23.38
C TYR A 73 6.87 15.16 23.80
N ALA A 74 8.08 15.52 24.22
CA ALA A 74 9.08 14.56 24.69
C ALA A 74 8.58 13.79 25.92
N LEU A 75 7.98 14.47 26.88
CA LEU A 75 7.44 13.85 28.09
C LEU A 75 6.25 12.92 27.78
N ASN A 76 5.31 13.39 26.95
CA ASN A 76 4.14 12.59 26.52
C ASN A 76 4.58 11.30 25.78
N ALA A 77 5.51 11.44 24.82
CA ALA A 77 6.02 10.31 24.05
C ALA A 77 6.74 9.30 24.96
N PHE A 78 7.56 9.79 25.88
CA PHE A 78 8.30 8.92 26.80
C PHE A 78 7.37 8.20 27.78
N VAL A 79 6.41 8.89 28.38
CA VAL A 79 5.44 8.26 29.29
C VAL A 79 4.63 7.18 28.55
N SER A 80 4.21 7.46 27.31
CA SER A 80 3.53 6.46 26.50
C SER A 80 4.40 5.25 26.16
N HIS A 81 5.70 5.49 25.88
CA HIS A 81 6.66 4.43 25.60
C HIS A 81 6.86 3.46 26.77
N VAL A 82 6.92 3.98 27.99
CA VAL A 82 7.16 3.18 29.21
C VAL A 82 5.88 2.63 29.85
N ALA A 83 4.72 3.06 29.43
CA ALA A 83 3.44 2.75 30.09
C ALA A 83 3.13 1.24 30.24
N ASN A 84 3.64 0.41 29.33
CA ASN A 84 3.41 -1.03 29.31
C ASN A 84 4.55 -1.86 29.95
N ASP A 85 5.64 -1.22 30.42
CA ASP A 85 6.75 -1.88 31.07
C ASP A 85 6.73 -1.56 32.57
N ALA A 86 6.47 -2.54 33.41
CA ALA A 86 6.28 -2.34 34.86
C ALA A 86 7.52 -1.72 35.56
N TYR A 87 8.73 -2.10 35.16
CA TYR A 87 9.95 -1.58 35.73
C TYR A 87 10.22 -0.12 35.32
N LYS A 88 10.12 0.17 34.02
CA LYS A 88 10.32 1.51 33.46
C LYS A 88 9.24 2.48 33.94
N LYS A 89 7.99 2.02 34.02
CA LYS A 89 6.84 2.73 34.58
C LYS A 89 7.11 3.21 36.02
N LYS A 90 7.55 2.31 36.91
CA LYS A 90 7.91 2.61 38.31
C LYS A 90 9.03 3.65 38.41
N ASN A 91 10.07 3.47 37.61
CA ASN A 91 11.21 4.39 37.59
C ASN A 91 10.78 5.80 37.14
N THR A 92 9.98 5.88 36.08
CA THR A 92 9.45 7.14 35.55
C THR A 92 8.52 7.83 36.55
N ALA A 93 7.64 7.08 37.22
CA ALA A 93 6.78 7.62 38.27
C ALA A 93 7.59 8.23 39.44
N THR A 94 8.69 7.59 39.79
CA THR A 94 9.61 8.11 40.81
C THR A 94 10.29 9.43 40.39
N ILE A 95 10.71 9.51 39.11
CA ILE A 95 11.33 10.73 38.56
C ILE A 95 10.29 11.86 38.54
N LEU A 96 9.10 11.62 38.02
CA LEU A 96 8.04 12.63 37.92
C LEU A 96 7.53 13.07 39.28
N SER A 97 7.43 12.14 40.25
CA SER A 97 7.06 12.46 41.63
C SER A 97 8.04 13.43 42.27
N SER A 98 9.35 13.25 42.02
CA SER A 98 10.38 14.20 42.49
C SER A 98 10.36 15.50 41.73
N GLY A 99 9.90 15.47 40.46
CA GLY A 99 9.80 16.63 39.59
C GLY A 99 8.73 17.63 39.97
N LEU A 100 7.67 17.21 40.67
CA LEU A 100 6.59 18.11 41.13
C LEU A 100 7.06 19.33 41.93
N SER A 101 8.10 19.17 42.75
CA SER A 101 8.71 20.26 43.51
C SER A 101 9.71 21.11 42.69
N ALA A 102 10.14 20.62 41.55
CA ALA A 102 11.13 21.27 40.69
C ALA A 102 10.53 22.25 39.68
N VAL A 103 9.22 22.17 39.45
CA VAL A 103 8.45 23.03 38.50
C VAL A 103 7.58 24.03 39.26
N LYS A 104 7.32 25.18 38.62
CA LYS A 104 6.62 26.31 39.26
C LYS A 104 5.28 26.57 38.64
N SER A 105 5.17 26.49 37.28
CA SER A 105 3.93 26.84 36.56
C SER A 105 2.81 25.85 36.85
N PHE A 106 1.57 26.37 36.81
CA PHE A 106 0.36 25.53 36.91
C PHE A 106 0.38 24.44 35.84
N TYR A 107 0.69 24.83 34.60
CA TYR A 107 0.75 23.93 33.45
C TYR A 107 1.71 22.74 33.69
N ALA A 108 2.94 23.01 34.10
CA ALA A 108 3.93 21.98 34.32
C ALA A 108 3.52 20.99 35.43
N LYS A 109 2.98 21.51 36.55
CA LYS A 109 2.50 20.68 37.66
C LYS A 109 1.29 19.83 37.23
N GLU A 110 0.31 20.42 36.53
CA GLU A 110 -0.89 19.72 36.06
C GLU A 110 -0.49 18.59 35.11
N LEU A 111 0.42 18.84 34.16
CA LEU A 111 0.93 17.83 33.22
C LEU A 111 1.61 16.66 33.93
N ILE A 112 2.46 16.96 34.95
CA ILE A 112 3.10 15.91 35.73
C ILE A 112 2.07 15.11 36.55
N ILE A 113 1.08 15.75 37.15
CA ILE A 113 -0.01 15.08 37.88
C ILE A 113 -0.78 14.13 36.96
N GLN A 114 -1.10 14.59 35.75
CA GLN A 114 -1.78 13.78 34.75
C GLN A 114 -0.96 12.53 34.38
N HIS A 115 0.33 12.69 34.14
CA HIS A 115 1.22 11.56 33.82
C HIS A 115 1.42 10.61 35.00
N LEU A 116 1.47 11.10 36.24
CA LEU A 116 1.47 10.23 37.40
C LEU A 116 0.20 9.40 37.50
N GLY A 117 -0.96 9.95 37.12
CA GLY A 117 -2.22 9.20 36.98
C GLY A 117 -2.15 8.09 35.97
N LEU A 118 -1.48 8.32 34.83
CA LEU A 118 -1.30 7.30 33.77
C LEU A 118 -0.30 6.20 34.17
N LEU A 119 0.75 6.55 34.90
CA LEU A 119 1.77 5.59 35.33
C LEU A 119 1.29 4.68 36.47
N GLY A 120 0.46 5.17 37.39
CA GLY A 120 -0.25 4.35 38.38
C GLY A 120 0.60 3.53 39.34
N ASP A 121 1.79 3.99 39.70
CA ASP A 121 2.71 3.32 40.64
C ASP A 121 2.54 3.83 42.08
N ASP A 122 3.07 3.07 43.07
CA ASP A 122 3.03 3.46 44.49
C ASP A 122 3.69 4.83 44.79
N ALA A 123 4.75 5.18 44.05
CA ALA A 123 5.40 6.49 44.17
C ALA A 123 4.46 7.60 43.67
N ALA A 124 3.72 7.36 42.57
CA ALA A 124 2.71 8.25 42.07
C ALA A 124 1.58 8.44 43.09
N ILE A 125 1.02 7.34 43.60
CA ILE A 125 -0.06 7.38 44.60
C ILE A 125 0.35 8.19 45.84
N LYS A 126 1.57 7.96 46.38
CA LYS A 126 2.07 8.68 47.51
C LYS A 126 2.21 10.19 47.24
N SER A 127 2.68 10.57 46.07
CA SER A 127 2.87 11.97 45.68
C SER A 127 1.54 12.68 45.44
N LEU A 128 0.61 12.04 44.74
CA LEU A 128 -0.74 12.55 44.46
C LEU A 128 -1.55 12.70 45.74
N SER A 129 -1.41 11.74 46.70
CA SER A 129 -2.11 11.81 47.99
C SER A 129 -1.77 13.01 48.79
N LYS A 130 -0.53 13.50 48.71
CA LYS A 130 -0.09 14.73 49.42
C LYS A 130 -0.71 16.01 48.85
N LEU A 131 -1.13 15.98 47.60
CA LEU A 131 -1.76 17.10 46.89
C LEU A 131 -3.27 17.18 47.12
N LEU A 132 -3.89 16.15 47.69
CA LEU A 132 -5.36 16.12 47.88
C LEU A 132 -5.91 17.25 48.77
N SER A 133 -5.06 17.83 49.63
CA SER A 133 -5.37 19.00 50.47
C SER A 133 -4.93 20.33 49.87
N ASP A 134 -4.31 20.33 48.70
CA ASP A 134 -3.89 21.55 47.99
C ASP A 134 -5.08 22.19 47.27
N ASP A 135 -5.36 23.47 47.56
CA ASP A 135 -6.52 24.16 47.00
C ASP A 135 -6.43 24.32 45.47
N THR A 136 -5.22 24.34 44.91
CA THR A 136 -4.99 24.49 43.46
C THR A 136 -4.97 23.17 42.74
N PHE A 137 -4.30 22.16 43.29
CA PHE A 137 -4.04 20.89 42.59
C PHE A 137 -4.81 19.69 43.19
N GLY A 138 -5.58 19.87 44.25
CA GLY A 138 -6.30 18.77 44.90
C GLY A 138 -7.29 18.11 43.98
N GLY A 139 -7.97 18.89 43.16
CA GLY A 139 -8.91 18.34 42.13
C GLY A 139 -8.19 17.55 41.06
N ASN A 140 -7.03 18.00 40.57
CA ASN A 140 -6.21 17.29 39.61
C ASN A 140 -5.65 15.98 40.18
N ALA A 141 -5.19 16.02 41.44
CA ALA A 141 -4.68 14.86 42.16
C ALA A 141 -5.78 13.81 42.41
N ALA A 142 -6.98 14.24 42.78
CA ALA A 142 -8.13 13.35 42.99
C ALA A 142 -8.51 12.63 41.70
N ARG A 143 -8.56 13.36 40.55
CA ARG A 143 -8.80 12.78 39.22
C ARG A 143 -7.71 11.79 38.82
N ALA A 144 -6.43 12.13 39.07
CA ALA A 144 -5.33 11.25 38.75
C ALA A 144 -5.37 9.93 39.56
N LEU A 145 -5.68 10.00 40.87
CA LEU A 145 -5.87 8.82 41.71
C LEU A 145 -7.09 7.97 41.24
N ALA A 146 -8.17 8.59 40.81
CA ALA A 146 -9.32 7.90 40.23
C ALA A 146 -8.97 7.22 38.89
N THR A 147 -8.04 7.80 38.11
CA THR A 147 -7.53 7.21 36.85
C THR A 147 -6.69 5.97 37.12
N ILE A 148 -5.87 5.96 38.18
CA ILE A 148 -5.08 4.79 38.62
C ILE A 148 -5.98 3.61 38.94
N LYS A 149 -7.09 3.86 39.63
CA LYS A 149 -8.17 2.87 39.93
C LYS A 149 -7.67 1.59 40.61
N SER A 150 -6.60 1.65 41.39
CA SER A 150 -6.10 0.55 42.24
C SER A 150 -6.69 0.66 43.64
N ASP A 151 -6.71 -0.45 44.40
CA ASP A 151 -7.16 -0.47 45.78
C ASP A 151 -6.40 0.57 46.65
N ALA A 152 -5.10 0.71 46.41
CA ALA A 152 -4.27 1.68 47.07
C ALA A 152 -4.65 3.14 46.75
N SER A 153 -4.99 3.45 45.50
CA SER A 153 -5.41 4.80 45.09
C SER A 153 -6.82 5.14 45.62
N ILE A 154 -7.72 4.16 45.66
CA ILE A 154 -9.06 4.30 46.26
C ILE A 154 -8.95 4.52 47.75
N ALA A 155 -8.12 3.72 48.45
CA ALA A 155 -7.88 3.87 49.90
C ALA A 155 -7.27 5.24 50.23
N ALA A 156 -6.42 5.78 49.36
CA ALA A 156 -5.85 7.13 49.53
C ALA A 156 -6.93 8.22 49.43
N LEU A 157 -7.87 8.13 48.48
CA LEU A 157 -9.01 9.04 48.35
C LEU A 157 -9.95 8.95 49.57
N GLN A 158 -10.30 7.72 50.00
CA GLN A 158 -11.15 7.47 51.18
C GLN A 158 -10.54 8.00 52.45
N LYS A 159 -9.20 7.83 52.67
CA LYS A 159 -8.48 8.30 53.83
C LYS A 159 -8.41 9.83 53.90
N ALA A 160 -8.34 10.50 52.72
CA ALA A 160 -8.25 11.97 52.66
C ALA A 160 -9.63 12.64 52.87
N LEU A 161 -10.73 12.00 52.50
CA LEU A 161 -12.07 12.57 52.47
C LEU A 161 -12.54 13.18 53.81
N PRO A 162 -12.39 12.55 55.00
CA PRO A 162 -12.86 13.11 56.24
C PRO A 162 -12.03 14.33 56.72
N LYS A 163 -10.84 14.52 56.18
CA LYS A 163 -9.90 15.60 56.58
C LYS A 163 -9.81 16.73 55.55
N ALA A 164 -10.55 16.63 54.45
CA ALA A 164 -10.49 17.54 53.31
C ALA A 164 -11.25 18.84 53.59
N SER A 165 -10.77 19.98 53.08
CA SER A 165 -11.48 21.25 52.99
C SER A 165 -12.74 21.08 52.15
N ALA A 166 -13.73 21.98 52.28
CA ALA A 166 -14.96 21.89 51.51
C ALA A 166 -14.77 21.81 49.97
N PRO A 167 -13.86 22.56 49.35
CA PRO A 167 -13.55 22.40 47.92
C PRO A 167 -12.89 21.03 47.60
N ALA A 168 -11.87 20.64 48.40
CA ALA A 168 -11.16 19.37 48.22
C ALA A 168 -12.09 18.16 48.42
N LYS A 169 -13.00 18.21 49.42
CA LYS A 169 -14.00 17.19 49.69
C LYS A 169 -14.86 16.93 48.44
N LYS A 170 -15.38 17.98 47.81
CA LYS A 170 -16.18 17.89 46.58
C LYS A 170 -15.45 17.17 45.44
N HIS A 171 -14.18 17.46 45.25
CA HIS A 171 -13.36 16.80 44.24
C HIS A 171 -13.06 15.33 44.56
N ILE A 172 -12.83 15.00 45.82
CA ILE A 172 -12.57 13.62 46.26
C ILE A 172 -13.85 12.78 46.14
N GLU A 173 -15.04 13.33 46.54
CA GLU A 173 -16.34 12.68 46.37
C GLU A 173 -16.62 12.39 44.91
N ALA A 174 -16.41 13.36 44.01
CA ALA A 174 -16.55 13.19 42.56
C ALA A 174 -15.58 12.13 42.00
N ALA A 175 -14.36 12.08 42.51
CA ALA A 175 -13.38 11.08 42.10
C ALA A 175 -13.78 9.66 42.57
N LEU A 176 -14.24 9.50 43.80
CA LEU A 176 -14.76 8.23 44.34
C LEU A 176 -16.03 7.79 43.62
N ASP A 177 -16.95 8.71 43.31
CA ASP A 177 -18.13 8.44 42.51
C ASP A 177 -17.78 7.92 41.11
N ASN A 178 -16.79 8.51 40.46
CA ASN A 178 -16.29 8.03 39.18
C ASN A 178 -15.62 6.64 39.23
N VAL A 179 -14.93 6.34 40.33
CA VAL A 179 -14.34 5.01 40.53
C VAL A 179 -15.44 3.95 40.80
N ASN A 180 -16.46 4.33 41.55
CA ASN A 180 -17.57 3.45 41.95
C ASN A 180 -18.70 3.39 40.91
N LYS A 181 -18.75 4.32 39.96
CA LYS A 181 -19.64 4.18 38.80
C LYS A 181 -19.25 2.92 38.07
N VAL A 182 -19.94 1.83 38.37
CA VAL A 182 -20.11 0.76 37.40
C VAL A 182 -20.78 1.44 36.21
N LEU A 183 -19.99 1.75 35.19
CA LEU A 183 -20.56 2.09 33.89
C LEU A 183 -21.56 0.98 33.61
N PRO A 184 -22.85 1.29 33.26
CA PRO A 184 -23.78 0.26 32.89
C PRO A 184 -23.04 -0.69 31.97
N GLU A 185 -23.11 -1.98 32.23
CA GLU A 185 -22.40 -3.01 31.47
C GLU A 185 -22.60 -2.77 29.98
N ILE A 186 -21.76 -1.91 29.40
CA ILE A 186 -21.28 -2.14 28.07
C ILE A 186 -20.53 -3.44 28.28
N ARG A 187 -21.08 -4.56 27.79
CA ARG A 187 -20.40 -5.84 27.79
C ARG A 187 -18.98 -5.54 27.45
N THR A 188 -18.10 -5.51 28.43
CA THR A 188 -16.67 -5.40 28.24
C THR A 188 -16.30 -6.74 27.64
N VAL A 189 -16.51 -6.82 26.34
CA VAL A 189 -15.83 -7.82 25.55
C VAL A 189 -14.38 -7.58 25.89
N ASN A 190 -13.76 -8.57 26.49
CA ASN A 190 -12.44 -8.44 27.11
C ASN A 190 -11.45 -8.00 26.03
N MET A 191 -11.26 -6.68 25.88
CA MET A 191 -10.59 -5.97 24.80
C MET A 191 -9.16 -6.46 24.60
N SER A 192 -8.49 -6.86 25.70
CA SER A 192 -7.15 -7.46 25.65
C SER A 192 -7.11 -8.82 24.94
N LYS A 193 -8.25 -9.48 24.75
CA LYS A 193 -8.36 -10.77 24.05
C LYS A 193 -8.87 -10.66 22.61
N ILE A 194 -9.52 -9.55 22.22
CA ILE A 194 -10.11 -9.40 20.87
C ILE A 194 -9.20 -8.61 19.93
N ILE A 195 -8.58 -7.55 20.40
CA ILE A 195 -7.71 -6.70 19.55
C ILE A 195 -6.53 -7.46 18.93
N PRO A 196 -5.83 -8.39 19.62
CA PRO A 196 -4.75 -9.13 18.98
C PRO A 196 -5.21 -10.21 18.00
N GLN A 197 -6.43 -10.69 18.07
CA GLN A 197 -6.87 -11.85 17.29
C GLN A 197 -7.74 -11.52 16.07
N ASN A 198 -8.47 -10.41 16.06
CA ASN A 198 -9.28 -10.01 14.90
C ASN A 198 -9.65 -8.52 14.89
N SER A 199 -8.70 -7.69 14.47
CA SER A 199 -8.87 -6.23 14.35
C SER A 199 -9.99 -5.82 13.37
N VAL A 200 -10.24 -6.61 12.32
CA VAL A 200 -11.28 -6.34 11.32
C VAL A 200 -12.67 -6.57 11.91
N GLN A 201 -12.86 -7.66 12.63
CA GLN A 201 -14.12 -7.93 13.35
C GLN A 201 -14.44 -6.82 14.35
N TYR A 202 -13.42 -6.35 15.06
CA TYR A 202 -13.62 -5.27 16.01
C TYR A 202 -13.99 -3.96 15.32
N LEU A 203 -13.38 -3.67 14.18
CA LEU A 203 -13.72 -2.48 13.39
C LEU A 203 -15.17 -2.53 12.87
N LEU A 204 -15.65 -3.68 12.41
CA LEU A 204 -17.06 -3.86 12.03
C LEU A 204 -18.00 -3.57 13.21
N LEU A 205 -17.67 -4.08 14.40
CA LEU A 205 -18.42 -3.79 15.62
C LEU A 205 -18.42 -2.29 15.97
N LEU A 206 -17.28 -1.61 15.84
CA LEU A 206 -17.20 -0.16 16.07
C LEU A 206 -18.07 0.63 15.08
N GLN A 207 -18.15 0.21 13.83
CA GLN A 207 -19.00 0.82 12.82
C GLN A 207 -20.48 0.70 13.21
N ASP A 208 -20.94 -0.50 13.59
CA ASP A 208 -22.32 -0.74 14.02
C ASP A 208 -22.68 0.04 15.31
N GLN A 209 -21.72 0.11 16.26
CA GLN A 209 -21.91 0.89 17.49
C GLN A 209 -21.93 2.40 17.22
N MET A 210 -21.17 2.88 16.24
CA MET A 210 -21.14 4.29 15.87
C MET A 210 -22.49 4.73 15.25
N ASP A 211 -23.11 3.88 14.43
CA ASP A 211 -24.45 4.11 13.87
C ASP A 211 -25.52 4.19 14.99
N ALA A 212 -25.30 3.49 16.09
CA ALA A 212 -26.18 3.50 17.27
C ALA A 212 -25.83 4.59 18.32
N ALA A 213 -24.71 5.30 18.17
CA ALA A 213 -24.21 6.26 19.15
C ALA A 213 -25.13 7.51 19.25
N LYS A 214 -25.58 7.81 20.48
CA LYS A 214 -26.59 8.86 20.74
C LYS A 214 -25.99 10.21 21.19
N ASN A 215 -24.70 10.25 21.47
CA ASN A 215 -24.07 11.47 21.99
C ASN A 215 -22.57 11.54 21.64
N PRO A 216 -21.96 12.75 21.70
CA PRO A 216 -20.56 12.94 21.33
C PRO A 216 -19.54 12.15 22.18
N ILE A 217 -19.87 11.85 23.43
CA ILE A 217 -18.96 11.11 24.32
C ILE A 217 -18.82 9.66 23.84
N GLN A 218 -19.92 9.04 23.45
CA GLN A 218 -19.90 7.70 22.85
C GLN A 218 -19.12 7.69 21.53
N LYS A 219 -19.39 8.65 20.64
CA LYS A 219 -18.66 8.78 19.36
C LYS A 219 -17.15 8.92 19.57
N ARG A 220 -16.72 9.82 20.49
CA ARG A 220 -15.29 10.01 20.81
C ARG A 220 -14.63 8.74 21.32
N ARG A 221 -15.33 7.98 22.15
CA ARG A 221 -14.82 6.70 22.67
C ARG A 221 -14.60 5.70 21.54
N LEU A 222 -15.57 5.55 20.63
CA LEU A 222 -15.47 4.63 19.50
C LEU A 222 -14.36 5.04 18.52
N LEU A 223 -14.17 6.34 18.29
CA LEU A 223 -13.05 6.85 17.52
C LEU A 223 -11.71 6.54 18.20
N ALA A 224 -11.60 6.72 19.51
CA ALA A 224 -10.40 6.39 20.27
C ALA A 224 -10.11 4.88 20.29
N ASP A 225 -11.12 4.05 20.24
CA ASP A 225 -10.95 2.60 20.11
C ASP A 225 -10.48 2.21 18.72
N ALA A 226 -10.93 2.90 17.66
CA ALA A 226 -10.42 2.72 16.29
C ALA A 226 -8.95 3.12 16.14
N ASP A 227 -8.47 4.13 16.90
CA ASP A 227 -7.06 4.56 16.94
C ASP A 227 -6.10 3.44 17.40
N ARG A 228 -6.62 2.46 18.15
CA ARG A 228 -5.85 1.30 18.64
C ARG A 228 -5.70 0.19 17.61
N ILE A 229 -6.36 0.32 16.48
CA ILE A 229 -6.33 -0.65 15.37
C ILE A 229 -5.65 0.01 14.18
N PRO A 230 -4.30 0.09 14.13
CA PRO A 230 -3.61 0.76 13.05
C PRO A 230 -3.83 0.02 11.72
N GLY A 231 -4.44 0.69 10.75
CA GLY A 231 -4.72 0.14 9.44
C GLY A 231 -5.57 1.05 8.57
N PHE A 232 -5.62 0.72 7.28
CA PHE A 232 -6.38 1.48 6.28
C PHE A 232 -7.88 1.54 6.63
N GLY A 233 -8.47 0.41 7.06
CA GLY A 233 -9.89 0.36 7.44
C GLY A 233 -10.24 1.31 8.58
N SER A 234 -9.40 1.39 9.62
CA SER A 234 -9.59 2.31 10.75
C SER A 234 -9.43 3.76 10.34
N PHE A 235 -8.45 4.05 9.47
CA PHE A 235 -8.29 5.38 8.89
C PHE A 235 -9.56 5.81 8.14
N MET A 236 -10.08 4.94 7.28
CA MET A 236 -11.31 5.23 6.52
C MET A 236 -12.54 5.36 7.41
N PHE A 237 -12.66 4.52 8.44
CA PHE A 237 -13.72 4.64 9.43
C PHE A 237 -13.69 6.01 10.12
N VAL A 238 -12.54 6.41 10.64
CA VAL A 238 -12.37 7.70 11.34
C VAL A 238 -12.60 8.89 10.39
N SER A 239 -12.14 8.79 9.15
CA SER A 239 -12.25 9.86 8.15
C SER A 239 -13.69 10.24 7.81
N LYS A 240 -14.65 9.33 7.95
CA LYS A 240 -16.09 9.62 7.77
C LYS A 240 -16.61 10.69 8.73
N TYR A 241 -15.97 10.85 9.89
CA TYR A 241 -16.40 11.77 10.95
C TYR A 241 -15.67 13.13 10.91
N LEU A 242 -14.92 13.42 9.86
CA LEU A 242 -14.33 14.74 9.63
C LEU A 242 -15.38 15.83 9.36
N ASP A 243 -16.61 15.46 9.01
CA ASP A 243 -17.75 16.37 8.83
C ASP A 243 -18.67 16.43 10.04
N ASP A 244 -18.56 15.49 10.98
CA ASP A 244 -19.39 15.46 12.17
C ASP A 244 -18.99 16.59 13.13
N VAL A 245 -19.85 17.59 13.24
CA VAL A 245 -19.61 18.80 14.05
C VAL A 245 -19.25 18.52 15.51
N GLU A 246 -19.68 17.39 16.05
CA GLU A 246 -19.50 17.02 17.44
C GLU A 246 -18.13 16.38 17.72
N VAL A 247 -17.53 15.72 16.72
CA VAL A 247 -16.29 14.92 16.91
C VAL A 247 -15.22 15.14 15.83
N LYS A 248 -15.45 16.07 14.87
CA LYS A 248 -14.51 16.30 13.76
C LYS A 248 -13.07 16.61 14.18
N GLY A 249 -12.89 17.29 15.31
CA GLY A 249 -11.57 17.60 15.82
C GLY A 249 -10.83 16.37 16.35
N ASP A 250 -11.56 15.48 17.04
CA ASP A 250 -11.03 14.19 17.51
C ASP A 250 -10.71 13.27 16.32
N ALA A 251 -11.63 13.18 15.36
CA ALA A 251 -11.47 12.42 14.12
C ALA A 251 -10.23 12.90 13.33
N ALA A 252 -10.03 14.22 13.19
CA ALA A 252 -8.89 14.79 12.47
C ALA A 252 -7.55 14.40 13.10
N ARG A 253 -7.44 14.45 14.43
CA ARG A 253 -6.22 14.05 15.14
C ARG A 253 -5.93 12.56 15.04
N ILE A 254 -6.95 11.73 15.12
CA ILE A 254 -6.82 10.27 15.01
C ILE A 254 -6.45 9.91 13.57
N ALA A 255 -7.11 10.47 12.56
CA ALA A 255 -6.77 10.26 11.16
C ALA A 255 -5.32 10.61 10.86
N ALA A 256 -4.82 11.75 11.37
CA ALA A 256 -3.43 12.15 11.23
C ALA A 256 -2.47 11.11 11.85
N ARG A 257 -2.74 10.64 13.08
CA ARG A 257 -1.89 9.60 13.73
C ARG A 257 -1.87 8.29 12.96
N LEU A 258 -3.03 7.80 12.55
CA LEU A 258 -3.14 6.54 11.79
C LEU A 258 -2.38 6.61 10.48
N ALA A 259 -2.53 7.71 9.72
CA ALA A 259 -1.84 7.87 8.43
C ALA A 259 -0.32 7.93 8.59
N MET A 260 0.18 8.61 9.61
CA MET A 260 1.62 8.71 9.87
C MET A 260 2.22 7.42 10.47
N ALA A 261 1.42 6.60 11.15
CA ALA A 261 1.87 5.36 11.77
C ALA A 261 1.99 4.18 10.79
N VAL A 262 1.25 4.19 9.67
CA VAL A 262 1.12 3.03 8.77
C VAL A 262 1.49 3.40 7.35
N LYS A 263 2.62 2.88 6.84
CA LYS A 263 3.17 3.19 5.51
C LYS A 263 2.19 3.01 4.34
N ASN A 264 1.24 2.08 4.45
CA ASN A 264 0.31 1.73 3.37
C ASN A 264 -0.96 2.60 3.36
N ILE A 265 -1.14 3.51 4.33
CA ILE A 265 -2.23 4.48 4.33
C ILE A 265 -1.80 5.65 3.43
N ARG A 266 -2.12 5.53 2.14
CA ARG A 266 -1.77 6.51 1.11
C ARG A 266 -2.75 6.46 -0.06
N GLY A 267 -2.73 7.47 -0.90
CA GLY A 267 -3.55 7.57 -2.11
C GLY A 267 -4.47 8.78 -2.11
N PRO A 268 -5.19 9.02 -3.21
CA PRO A 268 -6.02 10.22 -3.39
C PRO A 268 -7.03 10.44 -2.27
N ILE A 269 -7.75 9.40 -1.87
CA ILE A 269 -8.78 9.48 -0.80
C ILE A 269 -8.16 9.74 0.58
N VAL A 270 -6.97 9.23 0.83
CA VAL A 270 -6.22 9.50 2.07
C VAL A 270 -5.74 10.95 2.07
N ARG A 271 -5.18 11.42 0.97
CA ARG A 271 -4.73 12.81 0.81
C ARG A 271 -5.89 13.79 1.07
N THR A 272 -7.03 13.61 0.41
CA THR A 272 -8.22 14.44 0.61
C THR A 272 -8.67 14.48 2.07
N ALA A 273 -8.71 13.33 2.74
CA ALA A 273 -9.09 13.26 4.15
C ALA A 273 -8.07 13.97 5.06
N LEU A 274 -6.77 13.85 4.80
CA LEU A 274 -5.72 14.51 5.58
C LEU A 274 -5.67 16.03 5.35
N GLU A 275 -5.85 16.49 4.12
CA GLU A 275 -5.98 17.92 3.79
C GLU A 275 -7.15 18.55 4.55
N LYS A 276 -8.28 17.85 4.63
CA LYS A 276 -9.42 18.24 5.45
C LYS A 276 -9.07 18.22 6.93
N ALA A 277 -8.40 17.17 7.42
CA ALA A 277 -8.00 17.06 8.82
C ALA A 277 -7.11 18.23 9.27
N ILE A 278 -6.19 18.71 8.43
CA ILE A 278 -5.36 19.90 8.68
C ILE A 278 -6.23 21.11 9.06
N THR A 279 -7.35 21.32 8.37
CA THR A 279 -8.25 22.46 8.62
C THR A 279 -9.01 22.35 9.93
N LEU A 280 -9.09 21.15 10.51
CA LEU A 280 -9.90 20.83 11.70
C LEU A 280 -9.07 20.68 12.98
N ILE A 281 -7.77 20.44 12.86
CA ILE A 281 -6.86 20.28 14.01
C ILE A 281 -6.77 21.61 14.78
N ARG A 282 -7.03 21.58 16.09
CA ARG A 282 -6.98 22.71 17.02
C ARG A 282 -6.25 22.28 18.30
N GLY A 283 -5.80 23.24 19.07
CA GLY A 283 -5.10 23.04 20.34
C GLY A 283 -3.71 23.63 20.33
N GLU A 284 -3.00 23.61 21.45
CA GLU A 284 -1.68 24.22 21.62
C GLU A 284 -0.62 23.60 20.70
N ASP A 285 -0.74 22.30 20.41
CA ASP A 285 0.18 21.55 19.56
C ASP A 285 -0.21 21.61 18.06
N SER A 286 -1.30 22.30 17.70
CA SER A 286 -1.87 22.26 16.34
C SER A 286 -0.88 22.68 15.26
N ALA A 287 -0.07 23.71 15.52
CA ALA A 287 0.89 24.22 14.53
C ALA A 287 1.97 23.16 14.17
N ILE A 288 2.43 22.38 15.16
CA ILE A 288 3.44 21.35 14.95
C ILE A 288 2.81 20.15 14.25
N LEU A 289 1.64 19.70 14.71
CA LEU A 289 0.94 18.56 14.10
C LEU A 289 0.57 18.85 12.65
N VAL A 290 0.06 20.05 12.36
CA VAL A 290 -0.27 20.49 11.00
C VAL A 290 0.97 20.53 10.13
N LYS A 291 2.10 21.10 10.61
CA LYS A 291 3.37 21.10 9.85
C LYS A 291 3.85 19.69 9.53
N THR A 292 3.83 18.79 10.52
CA THR A 292 4.25 17.39 10.32
C THR A 292 3.34 16.65 9.33
N LEU A 293 2.03 16.87 9.45
CA LEU A 293 1.04 16.26 8.56
C LEU A 293 1.15 16.81 7.13
N SER A 294 1.39 18.12 6.96
CA SER A 294 1.63 18.72 5.64
C SER A 294 2.86 18.11 4.97
N ALA A 295 3.97 17.99 5.68
CA ALA A 295 5.17 17.35 5.15
C ALA A 295 4.93 15.86 4.80
N HIS A 296 4.12 15.15 5.59
CA HIS A 296 3.71 13.78 5.28
C HIS A 296 2.90 13.70 3.97
N ILE A 297 1.93 14.61 3.78
CA ILE A 297 1.11 14.70 2.57
C ILE A 297 1.99 15.03 1.34
N GLU A 298 2.93 15.97 1.47
CA GLU A 298 3.85 16.33 0.39
C GLU A 298 4.75 15.15 -0.03
N SER A 299 5.18 14.34 0.93
CA SER A 299 5.99 13.14 0.66
C SER A 299 5.20 11.96 0.09
N MET A 300 3.87 12.01 0.13
CA MET A 300 3.00 10.93 -0.33
C MET A 300 2.91 10.90 -1.86
N PRO A 301 3.17 9.77 -2.53
CA PRO A 301 2.96 9.63 -3.97
C PRO A 301 1.53 10.01 -4.36
N TYR A 302 1.39 10.85 -5.39
CA TYR A 302 0.07 11.39 -5.76
C TYR A 302 -0.86 10.32 -6.34
N GLU A 303 -0.31 9.44 -7.19
CA GLU A 303 -1.09 8.48 -7.98
C GLU A 303 -1.19 7.08 -7.38
N ASN A 304 -0.34 6.76 -6.39
CA ASN A 304 -0.26 5.42 -5.81
C ASN A 304 -0.99 5.33 -4.49
N GLY A 305 -2.01 4.49 -4.42
CA GLY A 305 -2.72 4.19 -3.18
C GLY A 305 -4.20 3.92 -3.38
N PHE A 306 -4.92 3.82 -2.28
CA PHE A 306 -6.33 3.49 -2.32
C PHE A 306 -7.19 4.64 -2.85
N PHE A 307 -8.20 4.28 -3.63
CA PHE A 307 -9.31 5.13 -4.03
C PHE A 307 -10.63 4.38 -3.82
N SER A 308 -11.73 5.12 -3.79
CA SER A 308 -13.06 4.53 -3.64
C SER A 308 -13.62 4.11 -4.99
N LEU A 309 -14.08 2.87 -5.10
CA LEU A 309 -14.85 2.40 -6.26
C LEU A 309 -16.33 2.79 -6.17
N PHE A 310 -16.81 3.15 -4.99
CA PHE A 310 -18.19 3.53 -4.76
C PHE A 310 -18.25 4.82 -3.92
N ASN A 311 -18.93 5.83 -4.44
CA ASN A 311 -19.01 7.15 -3.82
C ASN A 311 -20.10 7.28 -2.73
N GLY A 312 -20.94 6.25 -2.55
CA GLY A 312 -22.05 6.26 -1.59
C GLY A 312 -23.29 7.05 -2.05
N GLN A 313 -23.30 7.60 -3.27
CA GLN A 313 -24.37 8.50 -3.76
C GLN A 313 -25.06 7.96 -5.01
N ASP A 314 -24.29 7.43 -5.95
CA ASP A 314 -24.78 6.95 -7.25
C ASP A 314 -23.89 5.85 -7.82
N LEU A 315 -24.21 5.38 -9.04
CA LEU A 315 -23.47 4.35 -9.76
C LEU A 315 -22.31 4.91 -10.60
N THR A 316 -21.82 6.12 -10.34
CA THR A 316 -20.65 6.66 -11.04
C THR A 316 -19.46 5.73 -10.86
N GLY A 317 -18.79 5.38 -11.96
CA GLY A 317 -17.70 4.38 -11.97
C GLY A 317 -18.17 2.94 -12.21
N TRP A 318 -19.47 2.71 -12.28
CA TRP A 318 -20.09 1.41 -12.53
C TRP A 318 -20.95 1.42 -13.80
N LYS A 319 -21.17 0.24 -14.37
CA LYS A 319 -22.00 0.03 -15.58
C LYS A 319 -22.56 -1.39 -15.59
N GLY A 320 -23.60 -1.62 -16.39
CA GLY A 320 -24.11 -2.96 -16.66
C GLY A 320 -23.07 -3.82 -17.37
N LEU A 321 -22.99 -5.09 -17.01
CA LEU A 321 -22.06 -6.02 -17.65
C LEU A 321 -22.57 -6.41 -19.04
N VAL A 322 -21.68 -6.37 -20.04
CA VAL A 322 -21.92 -6.90 -21.38
C VAL A 322 -21.18 -8.22 -21.55
N GLY A 323 -21.89 -9.35 -21.62
CA GLY A 323 -21.30 -10.66 -21.88
C GLY A 323 -20.08 -10.98 -21.03
N ASN A 324 -19.14 -11.72 -21.60
CA ASN A 324 -17.85 -12.05 -20.98
C ASN A 324 -16.69 -11.46 -21.79
N PRO A 325 -15.45 -11.46 -21.28
CA PRO A 325 -14.30 -10.87 -21.98
C PRO A 325 -14.08 -11.39 -23.40
N ILE A 326 -14.29 -12.70 -23.63
CA ILE A 326 -14.11 -13.32 -24.96
C ILE A 326 -15.22 -12.88 -25.92
N SER A 327 -16.47 -12.80 -25.44
CA SER A 327 -17.58 -12.34 -26.28
C SER A 327 -17.44 -10.85 -26.65
N ARG A 328 -17.02 -10.01 -25.66
CA ARG A 328 -16.76 -8.59 -25.90
C ARG A 328 -15.66 -8.36 -26.93
N SER A 329 -14.58 -9.13 -26.88
CA SER A 329 -13.45 -8.97 -27.79
C SER A 329 -13.80 -9.28 -29.27
N LYS A 330 -14.95 -9.95 -29.53
CA LYS A 330 -15.44 -10.29 -30.86
C LYS A 330 -16.46 -9.29 -31.42
N MET A 331 -16.92 -8.36 -30.56
CA MET A 331 -17.90 -7.35 -30.98
C MET A 331 -17.22 -6.20 -31.72
N THR A 332 -17.88 -5.69 -32.74
CA THR A 332 -17.49 -4.40 -33.32
C THR A 332 -17.74 -3.26 -32.31
N PRO A 333 -17.09 -2.10 -32.48
CA PRO A 333 -17.33 -0.96 -31.60
C PRO A 333 -18.81 -0.56 -31.50
N GLN A 334 -19.55 -0.63 -32.61
CA GLN A 334 -20.98 -0.32 -32.67
C GLN A 334 -21.83 -1.32 -31.89
N GLU A 335 -21.56 -2.62 -32.07
CA GLU A 335 -22.25 -3.69 -31.33
C GLU A 335 -21.99 -3.58 -29.84
N LEU A 336 -20.74 -3.32 -29.44
CA LEU A 336 -20.39 -3.14 -28.04
C LEU A 336 -21.08 -1.93 -27.44
N GLN A 337 -21.14 -0.80 -28.14
CA GLN A 337 -21.81 0.41 -27.69
C GLN A 337 -23.30 0.18 -27.46
N GLU A 338 -24.01 -0.47 -28.41
CA GLU A 338 -25.44 -0.76 -28.28
C GLU A 338 -25.71 -1.79 -27.16
N ALA A 339 -24.88 -2.83 -27.04
CA ALA A 339 -24.98 -3.79 -25.94
C ALA A 339 -24.77 -3.13 -24.60
N GLN A 340 -23.79 -2.19 -24.49
CA GLN A 340 -23.52 -1.45 -23.25
C GLN A 340 -24.68 -0.52 -22.88
N ARG A 341 -25.29 0.14 -23.85
CA ARG A 341 -26.48 0.98 -23.62
C ARG A 341 -27.61 0.15 -22.99
N LYS A 342 -27.92 -1.01 -23.57
CA LYS A 342 -28.95 -1.94 -23.05
C LYS A 342 -28.59 -2.46 -21.66
N ALA A 343 -27.34 -2.86 -21.43
CA ALA A 343 -26.88 -3.33 -20.12
C ALA A 343 -27.01 -2.25 -19.05
N ASN A 344 -26.72 -0.98 -19.38
CA ASN A 344 -26.86 0.13 -18.46
C ASN A 344 -28.32 0.45 -18.13
N GLU A 345 -29.25 0.24 -19.07
CA GLU A 345 -30.70 0.39 -18.84
C GLU A 345 -31.20 -0.71 -17.90
N ASN A 346 -30.76 -1.96 -18.11
CA ASN A 346 -31.17 -3.12 -17.32
C ASN A 346 -30.82 -2.99 -15.84
N ILE A 347 -29.63 -2.47 -15.50
CA ILE A 347 -29.18 -2.41 -14.10
C ILE A 347 -29.85 -1.32 -13.26
N GLN A 348 -30.54 -0.34 -13.87
CA GLN A 348 -31.06 0.83 -13.13
C GLN A 348 -32.14 0.49 -12.08
N ALA A 349 -32.92 -0.55 -12.31
CA ALA A 349 -33.93 -1.02 -11.36
C ALA A 349 -33.36 -2.02 -10.34
N ASP A 350 -32.27 -2.68 -10.67
CA ASP A 350 -31.74 -3.84 -9.95
C ASP A 350 -30.63 -3.49 -8.98
N TRP A 351 -29.85 -2.47 -9.32
CA TRP A 351 -28.79 -1.93 -8.50
C TRP A 351 -29.14 -0.51 -8.04
N VAL A 352 -29.41 -0.35 -6.77
CA VAL A 352 -29.85 0.93 -6.19
C VAL A 352 -28.86 1.41 -5.13
N VAL A 353 -28.75 2.73 -4.99
CA VAL A 353 -28.03 3.35 -3.88
C VAL A 353 -29.04 3.79 -2.83
N LYS A 354 -28.91 3.22 -1.63
CA LYS A 354 -29.81 3.50 -0.51
C LYS A 354 -28.99 3.65 0.78
N ASP A 355 -29.17 4.75 1.49
CA ASP A 355 -28.51 5.02 2.77
C ASP A 355 -26.95 4.88 2.69
N GLY A 356 -26.35 5.31 1.59
CA GLY A 356 -24.91 5.17 1.35
C GLY A 356 -24.43 3.75 1.01
N LEU A 357 -25.36 2.82 0.76
CA LEU A 357 -25.10 1.43 0.40
C LEU A 357 -25.37 1.19 -1.08
N LEU A 358 -24.55 0.39 -1.71
CA LEU A 358 -24.78 -0.17 -3.04
C LEU A 358 -25.54 -1.49 -2.86
N VAL A 359 -26.78 -1.56 -3.32
CA VAL A 359 -27.69 -2.66 -3.05
C VAL A 359 -28.14 -3.32 -4.33
N PHE A 360 -27.99 -4.63 -4.42
CA PHE A 360 -28.65 -5.47 -5.40
C PHE A 360 -29.99 -5.97 -4.84
N THR A 361 -31.06 -5.77 -5.62
CA THR A 361 -32.44 -6.04 -5.15
C THR A 361 -32.86 -7.50 -5.30
N GLY A 362 -32.06 -8.33 -5.97
CA GLY A 362 -32.33 -9.76 -6.17
C GLY A 362 -32.76 -10.10 -7.60
N HIS A 363 -32.88 -9.14 -8.49
CA HIS A 363 -33.23 -9.35 -9.90
C HIS A 363 -32.24 -8.61 -10.79
N GLY A 364 -31.96 -9.12 -12.00
CA GLY A 364 -31.17 -8.44 -13.03
C GLY A 364 -29.75 -8.98 -13.25
N ASP A 365 -28.93 -8.15 -13.86
CA ASP A 365 -27.62 -8.51 -14.39
C ASP A 365 -26.46 -8.01 -13.50
N ASN A 366 -25.26 -8.57 -13.69
CA ASN A 366 -24.06 -8.18 -12.97
C ASN A 366 -23.73 -6.69 -13.18
N LEU A 367 -23.23 -6.07 -12.11
CA LEU A 367 -22.67 -4.74 -12.13
C LEU A 367 -21.15 -4.81 -12.31
N ALA A 368 -20.60 -4.04 -13.24
CA ALA A 368 -19.18 -4.05 -13.56
C ALA A 368 -18.56 -2.66 -13.42
N THR A 369 -17.28 -2.59 -13.06
CA THR A 369 -16.53 -1.33 -13.08
C THR A 369 -16.38 -0.81 -14.51
N THR A 370 -16.40 0.52 -14.69
CA THR A 370 -16.15 1.14 -16.00
C THR A 370 -14.69 0.97 -16.42
N LYS A 371 -13.76 1.04 -15.45
CA LYS A 371 -12.33 0.82 -15.63
C LYS A 371 -11.99 -0.66 -15.48
N GLN A 372 -10.98 -1.12 -16.22
CA GLN A 372 -10.36 -2.43 -16.07
C GLN A 372 -9.14 -2.35 -15.13
N TYR A 373 -8.91 -3.40 -14.35
CA TYR A 373 -7.83 -3.49 -13.36
C TYR A 373 -6.95 -4.72 -13.65
N GLY A 374 -5.63 -4.54 -13.46
CA GLY A 374 -4.63 -5.61 -13.48
C GLY A 374 -4.40 -6.17 -12.08
N ASP A 375 -3.20 -5.97 -11.54
CA ASP A 375 -2.87 -6.32 -10.16
C ASP A 375 -3.45 -5.28 -9.21
N PHE A 376 -4.10 -5.74 -8.14
CA PHE A 376 -4.75 -4.83 -7.20
C PHE A 376 -4.88 -5.42 -5.80
N GLU A 377 -5.09 -4.54 -4.84
CA GLU A 377 -5.55 -4.83 -3.49
C GLU A 377 -6.88 -4.12 -3.26
N MET A 378 -7.87 -4.84 -2.74
CA MET A 378 -9.24 -4.36 -2.60
C MET A 378 -9.79 -4.68 -1.20
N TYR A 379 -10.48 -3.71 -0.62
CA TYR A 379 -11.35 -3.92 0.54
C TYR A 379 -12.79 -3.74 0.11
N VAL A 380 -13.68 -4.58 0.61
CA VAL A 380 -15.12 -4.47 0.39
C VAL A 380 -15.90 -5.05 1.56
N ASP A 381 -16.81 -4.25 2.12
CA ASP A 381 -17.79 -4.74 3.07
C ASP A 381 -19.03 -5.23 2.31
N TRP A 382 -19.54 -6.40 2.71
CA TRP A 382 -20.74 -6.98 2.13
C TRP A 382 -21.66 -7.56 3.20
N LYS A 383 -22.96 -7.60 2.89
CA LYS A 383 -24.00 -8.16 3.75
C LYS A 383 -25.08 -8.83 2.91
N ILE A 384 -25.46 -10.03 3.29
CA ILE A 384 -26.51 -10.84 2.62
C ILE A 384 -27.66 -11.15 3.58
N THR A 385 -28.78 -11.58 3.02
CA THR A 385 -29.94 -12.12 3.72
C THR A 385 -29.92 -13.65 3.72
N GLU A 386 -30.88 -14.27 4.37
CA GLU A 386 -31.08 -15.74 4.33
C GLU A 386 -31.12 -16.26 2.88
N LYS A 387 -30.52 -17.41 2.65
CA LYS A 387 -30.31 -18.04 1.34
C LYS A 387 -29.50 -17.21 0.37
N GLY A 388 -28.80 -16.17 0.85
CA GLY A 388 -27.99 -15.27 0.06
C GLY A 388 -26.92 -16.01 -0.74
N ASP A 389 -26.75 -15.58 -2.00
CA ASP A 389 -25.73 -16.06 -2.92
C ASP A 389 -25.27 -14.89 -3.79
N ALA A 390 -23.98 -14.66 -3.84
CA ALA A 390 -23.35 -13.59 -4.58
C ALA A 390 -21.88 -13.91 -4.85
N GLY A 391 -21.16 -13.01 -5.48
CA GLY A 391 -19.72 -13.16 -5.72
C GLY A 391 -19.10 -11.90 -6.27
N ILE A 392 -17.77 -11.86 -6.20
CA ILE A 392 -16.98 -10.80 -6.81
C ILE A 392 -16.10 -11.42 -7.87
N TYR A 393 -16.30 -11.03 -9.13
CA TYR A 393 -15.47 -11.48 -10.25
C TYR A 393 -14.20 -10.62 -10.30
N LEU A 394 -13.09 -11.27 -10.44
CA LEU A 394 -11.79 -10.63 -10.56
C LEU A 394 -11.29 -10.78 -11.98
N ARG A 395 -10.92 -9.67 -12.61
CA ARG A 395 -10.50 -9.63 -14.02
C ARG A 395 -11.46 -10.37 -14.96
N GLY A 396 -12.75 -10.11 -14.79
CA GLY A 396 -13.80 -10.69 -15.64
C GLY A 396 -14.02 -12.19 -15.49
N SER A 397 -13.37 -12.86 -14.52
CA SER A 397 -13.55 -14.29 -14.25
C SER A 397 -14.21 -14.52 -12.90
N PRO A 398 -15.25 -15.42 -12.83
CA PRO A 398 -15.91 -15.75 -11.57
C PRO A 398 -15.00 -16.63 -10.70
N GLN A 399 -15.08 -16.59 -9.41
CA GLN A 399 -15.50 -15.56 -8.49
C GLN A 399 -14.94 -15.82 -7.10
N VAL A 400 -14.72 -14.77 -6.33
CA VAL A 400 -14.63 -14.88 -4.86
C VAL A 400 -16.05 -15.03 -4.34
N GLN A 401 -16.37 -16.21 -3.82
CA GLN A 401 -17.73 -16.60 -3.44
C GLN A 401 -18.24 -15.88 -2.19
N ILE A 402 -19.50 -15.49 -2.22
CA ILE A 402 -20.28 -14.98 -1.08
C ILE A 402 -21.56 -15.82 -0.97
N TRP A 403 -21.82 -16.46 0.16
CA TRP A 403 -23.05 -17.22 0.34
C TRP A 403 -23.48 -17.42 1.80
N ASP A 404 -24.73 -17.81 1.97
CA ASP A 404 -25.26 -18.24 3.25
C ASP A 404 -24.74 -19.64 3.59
N THR A 405 -23.88 -19.72 4.59
CA THR A 405 -23.23 -20.97 5.03
C THR A 405 -24.19 -22.03 5.56
N SER A 406 -25.46 -21.69 5.79
CA SER A 406 -26.49 -22.64 6.18
C SER A 406 -27.03 -23.47 5.00
N ARG A 407 -26.76 -23.06 3.75
CA ARG A 407 -27.20 -23.73 2.53
C ARG A 407 -26.36 -24.97 2.21
N ARG A 408 -26.56 -26.03 3.00
CA ARG A 408 -25.79 -27.26 2.87
C ARG A 408 -26.08 -28.01 1.57
N GLU A 409 -27.24 -27.82 1.00
CA GLU A 409 -27.70 -28.43 -0.28
C GLU A 409 -26.86 -28.01 -1.47
N VAL A 410 -26.20 -26.84 -1.42
CA VAL A 410 -25.28 -26.34 -2.46
C VAL A 410 -23.81 -26.40 -2.03
N GLY A 411 -23.52 -26.93 -0.84
CA GLY A 411 -22.15 -27.04 -0.34
C GLY A 411 -21.62 -25.79 0.36
N ALA A 412 -22.47 -24.81 0.68
CA ALA A 412 -22.09 -23.50 1.23
C ALA A 412 -21.50 -23.55 2.66
N GLN A 413 -21.64 -24.68 3.37
CA GLN A 413 -21.08 -24.86 4.71
C GLN A 413 -19.55 -24.72 4.81
N VAL A 414 -18.87 -24.68 3.67
CA VAL A 414 -17.41 -24.46 3.62
C VAL A 414 -17.02 -23.00 3.88
N GLY A 415 -17.97 -22.04 3.79
CA GLY A 415 -17.73 -20.62 3.98
C GLY A 415 -17.53 -19.83 2.68
N SER A 416 -17.56 -18.51 2.83
CA SER A 416 -17.30 -17.56 1.74
C SER A 416 -15.79 -17.32 1.52
N GLY A 417 -15.43 -16.71 0.39
CA GLY A 417 -14.06 -16.29 0.08
C GLY A 417 -13.24 -17.30 -0.72
N GLY A 418 -13.79 -18.48 -1.04
CA GLY A 418 -13.15 -19.42 -1.96
C GLY A 418 -13.26 -18.99 -3.42
N LEU A 419 -12.35 -19.48 -4.29
CA LEU A 419 -12.39 -19.29 -5.74
C LEU A 419 -13.28 -20.37 -6.36
N TYR A 420 -14.59 -20.21 -6.20
CA TYR A 420 -15.62 -21.23 -6.37
C TYR A 420 -15.53 -22.01 -7.70
N ASN A 421 -15.23 -21.34 -8.79
CA ASN A 421 -15.22 -21.92 -10.14
C ASN A 421 -13.89 -22.58 -10.53
N ASN A 422 -12.88 -22.59 -9.68
CA ASN A 422 -11.63 -23.30 -9.93
C ASN A 422 -11.86 -24.82 -10.03
N GLN A 423 -11.18 -25.48 -10.96
CA GLN A 423 -11.25 -26.92 -11.20
C GLN A 423 -9.93 -27.65 -10.93
N LYS A 424 -8.79 -27.03 -11.30
CA LYS A 424 -7.45 -27.59 -11.12
C LYS A 424 -6.77 -27.08 -9.83
N ASN A 425 -7.12 -25.85 -9.42
CA ASN A 425 -6.59 -25.22 -8.22
C ASN A 425 -7.66 -25.22 -7.12
N GLN A 426 -7.24 -24.86 -5.90
CA GLN A 426 -8.13 -24.81 -4.75
C GLN A 426 -9.35 -23.90 -5.01
N SER A 427 -10.54 -24.44 -4.82
CA SER A 427 -11.82 -23.72 -4.99
C SER A 427 -12.52 -23.40 -3.67
N LYS A 428 -12.24 -24.15 -2.61
CA LYS A 428 -12.88 -24.00 -1.29
C LYS A 428 -12.01 -23.15 -0.39
N PRO A 429 -12.62 -22.32 0.49
CA PRO A 429 -11.85 -21.58 1.47
C PRO A 429 -11.17 -22.51 2.50
N LEU A 430 -10.07 -22.04 3.09
CA LEU A 430 -9.32 -22.75 4.14
C LEU A 430 -10.12 -22.95 5.42
N SER A 431 -11.09 -22.06 5.69
CA SER A 431 -11.92 -22.12 6.88
C SER A 431 -13.15 -21.22 6.74
N VAL A 432 -14.19 -21.49 7.50
CA VAL A 432 -15.34 -20.61 7.65
C VAL A 432 -14.94 -19.40 8.50
N ALA A 433 -15.20 -18.19 7.98
CA ALA A 433 -14.92 -16.93 8.67
C ALA A 433 -16.07 -15.92 8.54
N ASP A 434 -17.20 -16.37 8.05
CA ASP A 434 -18.42 -15.58 7.85
C ASP A 434 -19.02 -15.14 9.18
N ASN A 435 -19.53 -13.91 9.22
CA ASN A 435 -20.41 -13.44 10.30
C ASN A 435 -21.83 -13.99 10.11
N LYS A 436 -22.68 -13.80 11.10
CA LYS A 436 -24.07 -14.23 11.02
C LYS A 436 -24.80 -13.54 9.87
N ILE A 437 -25.78 -14.22 9.29
CA ILE A 437 -26.65 -13.65 8.26
C ILE A 437 -27.25 -12.34 8.76
N GLY A 438 -27.20 -11.32 7.90
CA GLY A 438 -27.62 -9.95 8.22
C GLY A 438 -26.56 -9.09 8.89
N GLU A 439 -25.42 -9.63 9.28
CA GLU A 439 -24.26 -8.87 9.75
C GLU A 439 -23.31 -8.54 8.60
N TRP A 440 -22.53 -7.47 8.76
CA TRP A 440 -21.50 -7.08 7.79
C TRP A 440 -20.30 -8.00 7.85
N ASN A 441 -19.73 -8.27 6.68
CA ASN A 441 -18.47 -8.97 6.49
C ASN A 441 -17.52 -8.06 5.71
N THR A 442 -16.23 -8.20 5.90
CA THR A 442 -15.17 -7.50 5.12
C THR A 442 -14.31 -8.50 4.37
N PHE A 443 -14.26 -8.40 3.06
CA PHE A 443 -13.18 -8.99 2.28
C PHE A 443 -11.98 -8.04 2.17
N HIS A 444 -10.80 -8.60 2.29
CA HIS A 444 -9.55 -8.03 1.83
C HIS A 444 -8.97 -8.97 0.77
N ILE A 445 -8.97 -8.53 -0.48
CA ILE A 445 -8.59 -9.31 -1.65
C ILE A 445 -7.30 -8.73 -2.23
N ILE A 446 -6.32 -9.58 -2.48
CA ILE A 446 -5.05 -9.23 -3.13
C ILE A 446 -4.93 -10.09 -4.37
N MET A 447 -4.82 -9.48 -5.55
CA MET A 447 -4.59 -10.16 -6.81
C MET A 447 -3.29 -9.69 -7.44
N LYS A 448 -2.35 -10.62 -7.63
CA LYS A 448 -1.05 -10.40 -8.29
C LYS A 448 -0.84 -11.46 -9.37
N GLY A 449 -0.64 -11.03 -10.60
CA GLY A 449 -0.66 -11.96 -11.71
C GLY A 449 -1.97 -12.76 -11.71
N GLU A 450 -1.90 -14.05 -11.76
CA GLU A 450 -3.05 -14.95 -11.65
C GLU A 450 -3.34 -15.42 -10.19
N LYS A 451 -2.53 -14.98 -9.23
CA LYS A 451 -2.60 -15.41 -7.83
C LYS A 451 -3.52 -14.52 -7.02
N VAL A 452 -4.41 -15.14 -6.27
CA VAL A 452 -5.38 -14.48 -5.40
C VAL A 452 -5.19 -14.89 -3.96
N THR A 453 -5.14 -13.92 -3.07
CA THR A 453 -5.18 -14.11 -1.62
C THR A 453 -6.42 -13.39 -1.08
N VAL A 454 -7.23 -14.07 -0.28
CA VAL A 454 -8.46 -13.52 0.32
C VAL A 454 -8.42 -13.69 1.82
N TYR A 455 -8.64 -12.57 2.51
CA TYR A 455 -8.99 -12.56 3.92
C TYR A 455 -10.47 -12.22 4.07
N LEU A 456 -11.19 -13.00 4.87
CA LEU A 456 -12.56 -12.73 5.28
C LEU A 456 -12.57 -12.38 6.76
N ASN A 457 -13.06 -11.21 7.11
CA ASN A 457 -13.11 -10.71 8.48
C ASN A 457 -11.75 -10.81 9.21
N GLY A 458 -10.64 -10.55 8.46
CA GLY A 458 -9.27 -10.62 8.95
C GLY A 458 -8.67 -12.02 9.03
N LYS A 459 -9.41 -13.08 8.66
CA LYS A 459 -8.93 -14.46 8.63
C LYS A 459 -8.60 -14.88 7.20
N LEU A 460 -7.41 -15.44 6.99
CA LEU A 460 -6.99 -15.97 5.69
C LEU A 460 -7.91 -17.14 5.28
N VAL A 461 -8.58 -17.01 4.15
CA VAL A 461 -9.52 -18.02 3.61
C VAL A 461 -9.09 -18.55 2.24
N THR A 462 -8.33 -17.79 1.46
CA THR A 462 -7.69 -18.26 0.22
C THR A 462 -6.26 -17.73 0.21
N ASP A 463 -5.28 -18.61 0.01
CA ASP A 463 -3.87 -18.27 0.08
C ASP A 463 -3.18 -18.47 -1.27
N ASN A 464 -2.72 -17.36 -1.86
CA ASN A 464 -1.89 -17.31 -3.08
C ASN A 464 -2.30 -18.35 -4.16
N THR A 465 -3.61 -18.49 -4.38
CA THR A 465 -4.21 -19.51 -5.24
C THR A 465 -4.41 -18.96 -6.64
N THR A 466 -4.06 -19.73 -7.67
CA THR A 466 -4.34 -19.38 -9.07
C THR A 466 -5.83 -19.25 -9.30
N LEU A 467 -6.28 -18.11 -9.83
CA LEU A 467 -7.63 -17.94 -10.37
C LEU A 467 -7.63 -18.41 -11.84
N GLU A 468 -8.39 -19.44 -12.10
CA GLU A 468 -8.51 -20.00 -13.44
C GLU A 468 -9.40 -19.14 -14.34
N ASN A 469 -9.05 -19.04 -15.61
CA ASN A 469 -9.94 -18.43 -16.59
C ASN A 469 -11.17 -19.32 -16.78
N TYR A 470 -12.33 -18.86 -16.32
CA TYR A 470 -13.60 -19.61 -16.43
C TYR A 470 -14.08 -19.76 -17.86
N TRP A 471 -13.86 -18.75 -18.68
CA TRP A 471 -14.42 -18.65 -20.04
C TRP A 471 -13.62 -19.45 -21.08
N ASP A 472 -12.32 -19.62 -20.85
CA ASP A 472 -11.46 -20.54 -21.60
C ASP A 472 -10.36 -21.09 -20.68
N ARG A 473 -10.49 -22.35 -20.28
CA ARG A 473 -9.57 -23.05 -19.38
C ARG A 473 -8.18 -23.31 -19.96
N ASN A 474 -7.99 -23.03 -21.25
CA ASN A 474 -6.73 -23.24 -21.95
C ASN A 474 -5.86 -21.99 -21.99
N ILE A 475 -6.35 -20.85 -21.57
CA ILE A 475 -5.59 -19.61 -21.50
C ILE A 475 -5.50 -19.09 -20.07
N PRO A 476 -4.44 -18.35 -19.71
CA PRO A 476 -4.34 -17.67 -18.43
C PRO A 476 -5.49 -16.70 -18.20
N ILE A 477 -5.66 -16.25 -16.96
CA ILE A 477 -6.56 -15.14 -16.65
C ILE A 477 -6.15 -13.89 -17.44
N PHE A 478 -7.11 -13.05 -17.81
CA PHE A 478 -6.83 -11.80 -18.52
C PHE A 478 -5.92 -10.89 -17.71
N SER A 479 -4.98 -10.20 -18.36
CA SER A 479 -4.02 -9.30 -17.70
C SER A 479 -4.70 -8.11 -17.03
N LYS A 480 -5.75 -7.57 -17.67
CA LYS A 480 -6.65 -6.54 -17.14
C LYS A 480 -8.07 -6.85 -17.57
N GLU A 481 -9.01 -6.68 -16.65
CA GLU A 481 -10.44 -6.74 -16.92
C GLU A 481 -11.23 -6.05 -15.79
N GLN A 482 -12.54 -5.98 -15.97
CA GLN A 482 -13.47 -5.39 -15.01
C GLN A 482 -13.51 -6.20 -13.72
N ILE A 483 -13.79 -5.52 -12.61
CA ILE A 483 -14.28 -6.13 -11.38
C ILE A 483 -15.80 -6.13 -11.49
N GLU A 484 -16.42 -7.28 -11.19
CA GLU A 484 -17.86 -7.44 -11.33
C GLU A 484 -18.48 -7.85 -9.99
N LEU A 485 -19.60 -7.25 -9.64
CA LEU A 485 -20.45 -7.68 -8.55
C LEU A 485 -21.55 -8.55 -9.10
N GLN A 486 -21.62 -9.81 -8.65
CA GLN A 486 -22.55 -10.80 -9.19
C GLN A 486 -23.98 -10.54 -8.77
N ALA A 487 -24.90 -10.62 -9.72
CA ALA A 487 -26.33 -10.71 -9.54
C ALA A 487 -26.76 -12.19 -9.54
N HIS A 488 -27.11 -12.75 -8.39
CA HIS A 488 -27.46 -14.18 -8.26
C HIS A 488 -28.83 -14.41 -7.62
N GLY A 489 -29.80 -13.54 -7.92
CA GLY A 489 -31.18 -13.73 -7.52
C GLY A 489 -31.49 -13.51 -6.04
N THR A 490 -30.56 -13.01 -5.25
CA THR A 490 -30.75 -12.74 -3.82
C THR A 490 -30.19 -11.38 -3.43
N TYR A 491 -30.75 -10.77 -2.40
CA TYR A 491 -30.32 -9.48 -1.88
C TYR A 491 -28.86 -9.52 -1.40
N VAL A 492 -28.08 -8.54 -1.83
CA VAL A 492 -26.76 -8.26 -1.28
C VAL A 492 -26.53 -6.74 -1.20
N ALA A 493 -25.94 -6.28 -0.12
CA ALA A 493 -25.54 -4.89 0.07
C ALA A 493 -24.03 -4.80 0.19
N TYR A 494 -23.44 -3.77 -0.43
CA TYR A 494 -22.02 -3.46 -0.40
C TYR A 494 -21.79 -2.05 0.14
N ARG A 495 -20.66 -1.85 0.82
CA ARG A 495 -20.15 -0.53 1.24
C ARG A 495 -18.63 -0.59 1.33
N ASN A 496 -17.98 0.56 1.51
CA ASN A 496 -16.53 0.63 1.76
C ASN A 496 -15.71 -0.12 0.70
N ILE A 497 -16.04 0.11 -0.58
CA ILE A 497 -15.35 -0.53 -1.71
C ILE A 497 -14.14 0.32 -2.05
N TYR A 498 -12.97 -0.11 -1.60
CA TYR A 498 -11.70 0.58 -1.82
C TYR A 498 -10.75 -0.30 -2.61
N LEU A 499 -10.03 0.28 -3.55
CA LEU A 499 -9.05 -0.42 -4.36
C LEU A 499 -7.78 0.41 -4.47
N ARG A 500 -6.64 -0.25 -4.47
CA ARG A 500 -5.40 0.30 -5.02
C ARG A 500 -4.85 -0.63 -6.07
N GLU A 501 -4.35 -0.07 -7.16
CA GLU A 501 -3.59 -0.83 -8.13
C GLU A 501 -2.21 -1.14 -7.53
N ILE A 502 -1.77 -2.38 -7.67
CA ILE A 502 -0.44 -2.80 -7.26
C ILE A 502 0.45 -2.59 -8.49
N THR A 503 1.31 -1.59 -8.41
CA THR A 503 2.45 -1.51 -9.32
C THR A 503 3.44 -2.57 -8.86
N SER A 504 3.86 -3.45 -9.77
CA SER A 504 4.95 -4.38 -9.47
C SER A 504 6.16 -3.58 -9.01
N ASP A 505 6.81 -3.98 -7.93
CA ASP A 505 8.10 -3.40 -7.52
C ASP A 505 9.17 -3.57 -8.61
N PHE A 506 8.86 -4.39 -9.63
CA PHE A 506 9.67 -4.67 -10.79
C PHE A 506 9.28 -3.88 -12.05
N THR A 507 8.26 -3.00 -12.01
CA THR A 507 7.95 -2.17 -13.19
C THR A 507 9.04 -1.12 -13.42
N ILE A 508 9.47 -1.00 -14.67
CA ILE A 508 10.44 -0.01 -15.11
C ILE A 508 9.70 0.96 -16.06
N PRO A 509 9.13 2.04 -15.52
CA PRO A 509 8.44 3.03 -16.35
C PRO A 509 9.46 3.82 -17.20
N LEU A 510 8.97 4.40 -18.31
CA LEU A 510 9.77 5.34 -19.09
C LEU A 510 10.17 6.55 -18.21
N SER A 511 11.43 6.93 -18.30
CA SER A 511 11.90 8.19 -17.71
C SER A 511 11.25 9.39 -18.42
N GLU A 512 11.22 10.54 -17.76
CA GLU A 512 10.70 11.78 -18.35
C GLU A 512 11.47 12.20 -19.61
N ASP A 513 12.76 11.90 -19.68
CA ASP A 513 13.57 12.20 -20.85
C ASP A 513 13.25 11.25 -22.02
N GLU A 514 12.97 9.99 -21.76
CA GLU A 514 12.53 9.04 -22.80
C GLU A 514 11.15 9.40 -23.34
N LYS A 515 10.22 9.80 -22.48
CA LYS A 515 8.91 10.32 -22.90
C LYS A 515 9.05 11.54 -23.79
N LYS A 516 9.93 12.50 -23.44
CA LYS A 516 10.21 13.69 -24.27
C LYS A 516 10.87 13.32 -25.59
N GLN A 517 11.68 12.27 -25.64
CA GLN A 517 12.30 11.76 -26.87
C GLN A 517 11.32 10.99 -27.76
N GLY A 518 10.09 10.70 -27.28
CA GLY A 518 9.06 9.99 -28.02
C GLY A 518 9.10 8.47 -27.89
N PHE A 519 9.78 7.92 -26.87
CA PHE A 519 9.69 6.49 -26.57
C PHE A 519 8.31 6.10 -26.06
N VAL A 520 7.88 4.91 -26.46
CA VAL A 520 6.67 4.21 -25.99
C VAL A 520 7.10 2.91 -25.34
N SER A 521 6.55 2.60 -24.15
CA SER A 521 6.80 1.33 -23.50
C SER A 521 6.01 0.21 -24.19
N LEU A 522 6.70 -0.85 -24.60
CA LEU A 522 6.11 -2.09 -25.10
C LEU A 522 5.98 -3.14 -24.00
N PHE A 523 6.82 -3.04 -22.97
CA PHE A 523 6.76 -3.89 -21.79
C PHE A 523 7.50 -3.22 -20.64
N ASP A 524 6.78 -2.88 -19.61
CA ASP A 524 7.28 -2.23 -18.39
C ASP A 524 7.41 -3.19 -17.19
N GLY A 525 7.15 -4.48 -17.39
CA GLY A 525 7.13 -5.49 -16.33
C GLY A 525 5.73 -5.87 -15.85
N SER A 526 4.66 -5.26 -16.37
CA SER A 526 3.30 -5.47 -15.87
C SER A 526 2.48 -6.47 -16.69
N ASN A 527 2.48 -6.36 -18.05
CA ASN A 527 1.63 -7.18 -18.92
C ASN A 527 2.14 -7.24 -20.36
N ILE A 528 1.59 -8.14 -21.15
CA ILE A 528 1.92 -8.37 -22.57
C ILE A 528 0.81 -7.93 -23.52
N ASP A 529 0.08 -6.86 -23.18
CA ASP A 529 -1.06 -6.37 -23.98
C ASP A 529 -0.64 -5.78 -25.32
N GLN A 530 0.60 -5.28 -25.43
CA GLN A 530 1.19 -4.74 -26.65
C GLN A 530 1.77 -5.83 -27.60
N TRP A 531 1.55 -7.10 -27.28
CA TRP A 531 2.14 -8.22 -27.97
C TRP A 531 1.09 -9.14 -28.58
N VAL A 532 1.44 -9.79 -29.70
CA VAL A 532 0.65 -10.80 -30.42
C VAL A 532 1.51 -12.03 -30.72
N GLY A 533 0.95 -13.10 -31.25
CA GLY A 533 1.65 -14.35 -31.52
C GLY A 533 1.46 -15.37 -30.39
N ASN A 534 2.48 -16.17 -30.09
CA ASN A 534 2.37 -17.25 -29.10
C ASN A 534 2.50 -16.77 -27.64
N LYS A 535 1.52 -16.04 -27.19
CA LYS A 535 1.49 -15.48 -25.81
C LYS A 535 1.50 -16.56 -24.72
N LYS A 536 1.11 -17.81 -25.01
CA LYS A 536 1.15 -18.91 -24.05
C LYS A 536 2.56 -19.28 -23.62
N GLY A 537 3.51 -19.15 -24.55
CA GLY A 537 4.91 -19.45 -24.30
C GLY A 537 5.68 -18.38 -23.54
N TYR A 538 4.98 -17.32 -23.06
CA TYR A 538 5.62 -16.22 -22.33
C TYR A 538 4.84 -15.85 -21.08
N LEU A 539 5.53 -15.82 -19.93
CA LEU A 539 4.97 -15.39 -18.66
C LEU A 539 5.66 -14.12 -18.15
N VAL A 540 4.93 -13.34 -17.36
CA VAL A 540 5.52 -12.20 -16.66
C VAL A 540 5.93 -12.64 -15.26
N GLU A 541 7.25 -12.69 -15.00
CA GLU A 541 7.84 -13.11 -13.73
C GLU A 541 8.80 -12.05 -13.23
N GLU A 542 8.59 -11.54 -12.02
CA GLU A 542 9.48 -10.53 -11.40
C GLU A 542 9.79 -9.33 -12.32
N GLY A 543 8.77 -8.88 -13.08
CA GLY A 543 8.91 -7.77 -14.03
C GLY A 543 9.66 -8.08 -15.31
N ALA A 544 9.96 -9.34 -15.57
CA ALA A 544 10.52 -9.82 -16.83
C ALA A 544 9.48 -10.61 -17.65
N LEU A 545 9.53 -10.46 -18.94
CA LEU A 545 8.88 -11.32 -19.92
C LEU A 545 9.77 -12.54 -20.12
N VAL A 546 9.33 -13.72 -19.68
CA VAL A 546 10.12 -14.96 -19.67
C VAL A 546 9.58 -15.93 -20.71
N ALA A 547 10.46 -16.37 -21.61
CA ALA A 547 10.13 -17.45 -22.56
C ALA A 547 10.08 -18.80 -21.83
N HIS A 548 8.97 -19.53 -22.01
CA HIS A 548 8.70 -20.82 -21.40
C HIS A 548 8.51 -21.90 -22.46
N PRO A 549 9.58 -22.62 -22.85
CA PRO A 549 9.49 -23.66 -23.87
C PRO A 549 8.48 -24.78 -23.54
N GLU A 550 8.36 -25.14 -22.26
CA GLU A 550 7.44 -26.18 -21.76
C GLU A 550 5.96 -25.78 -21.92
N LEU A 551 5.65 -24.50 -22.08
CA LEU A 551 4.31 -23.99 -22.36
C LEU A 551 4.03 -23.83 -23.87
N GLY A 552 4.96 -24.30 -24.70
CA GLY A 552 4.85 -24.30 -26.15
C GLY A 552 5.71 -23.25 -26.85
N GLY A 553 6.50 -22.46 -26.13
CA GLY A 553 7.50 -21.54 -26.70
C GLY A 553 7.04 -20.78 -27.94
N GLY A 554 7.95 -20.44 -28.82
CA GLY A 554 7.69 -19.84 -30.14
C GLY A 554 7.78 -18.32 -30.15
N ASN A 555 7.26 -17.68 -31.20
CA ASN A 555 7.50 -16.28 -31.43
C ASN A 555 6.40 -15.40 -30.84
N ILE A 556 6.82 -14.26 -30.27
CA ILE A 556 5.94 -13.17 -29.81
C ILE A 556 6.36 -11.89 -30.52
N TYR A 557 5.40 -11.13 -31.02
CA TYR A 557 5.64 -9.93 -31.82
C TYR A 557 4.90 -8.71 -31.24
N THR A 558 5.41 -7.52 -31.54
CA THR A 558 4.68 -6.27 -31.29
C THR A 558 3.35 -6.27 -32.03
N LYS A 559 2.33 -5.64 -31.46
CA LYS A 559 1.01 -5.47 -32.06
C LYS A 559 1.08 -4.57 -33.31
N ASP A 560 1.90 -3.53 -33.23
CA ASP A 560 2.11 -2.56 -34.28
C ASP A 560 3.34 -2.92 -35.14
N GLU A 561 3.35 -2.46 -36.38
CA GLU A 561 4.48 -2.56 -37.29
C GLU A 561 5.35 -1.31 -37.22
N TYR A 562 6.65 -1.49 -37.48
CA TYR A 562 7.65 -0.41 -37.46
C TYR A 562 8.48 -0.42 -38.73
N ALA A 563 8.70 0.77 -39.29
CA ALA A 563 9.59 1.01 -40.45
C ALA A 563 10.98 1.42 -39.98
N ASP A 564 11.13 2.68 -39.58
CA ASP A 564 12.34 3.24 -38.98
C ASP A 564 12.10 3.40 -37.48
N PHE A 565 13.02 2.90 -36.66
CA PHE A 565 12.81 2.86 -35.21
C PHE A 565 14.11 2.79 -34.43
N GLU A 566 14.03 3.19 -33.16
CA GLU A 566 14.99 2.92 -32.11
C GLU A 566 14.31 2.03 -31.06
N TYR A 567 14.87 0.84 -30.83
CA TYR A 567 14.30 -0.18 -29.93
C TYR A 567 15.31 -0.49 -28.83
N ARG A 568 14.89 -0.41 -27.60
CA ARG A 568 15.73 -0.67 -26.42
C ARG A 568 15.11 -1.74 -25.57
N PHE A 569 15.92 -2.66 -25.07
CA PHE A 569 15.50 -3.71 -24.15
C PHE A 569 16.66 -4.22 -23.30
N GLU A 570 16.31 -4.91 -22.24
CA GLU A 570 17.27 -5.69 -21.45
C GLU A 570 16.94 -7.17 -21.59
N PHE A 571 17.97 -8.02 -21.63
CA PHE A 571 17.81 -9.45 -21.68
C PHE A 571 18.79 -10.18 -20.75
N GLN A 572 18.39 -11.38 -20.30
CA GLN A 572 19.17 -12.24 -19.45
C GLN A 572 19.14 -13.66 -20.03
N LEU A 573 20.33 -14.21 -20.31
CA LEU A 573 20.51 -15.54 -20.87
C LEU A 573 20.65 -16.57 -19.76
N THR A 574 20.08 -17.76 -19.98
CA THR A 574 20.46 -18.98 -19.26
C THR A 574 21.62 -19.67 -19.99
N PRO A 575 22.38 -20.60 -19.34
CA PRO A 575 23.46 -21.31 -20.01
C PRO A 575 22.98 -22.08 -21.26
N GLY A 576 23.61 -21.82 -22.39
CA GLY A 576 23.29 -22.40 -23.68
C GLY A 576 22.05 -21.80 -24.38
N ALA A 577 21.48 -20.73 -23.86
CA ALA A 577 20.25 -20.14 -24.40
C ALA A 577 20.41 -19.61 -25.83
N ASN A 578 19.38 -19.87 -26.62
CA ASN A 578 19.21 -19.39 -28.00
C ASN A 578 17.85 -18.71 -28.15
N ASN A 579 17.84 -17.54 -28.72
CA ASN A 579 16.67 -16.73 -29.08
C ASN A 579 17.05 -15.78 -30.21
N GLY A 580 16.14 -14.97 -30.71
CA GLY A 580 16.40 -13.96 -31.70
C GLY A 580 15.48 -12.74 -31.53
N LEU A 581 15.95 -11.58 -31.96
CA LEU A 581 15.10 -10.41 -32.15
C LEU A 581 14.76 -10.29 -33.66
N GLY A 582 13.52 -10.67 -34.02
CA GLY A 582 12.99 -10.43 -35.34
C GLY A 582 12.65 -8.95 -35.54
N ILE A 583 13.13 -8.36 -36.63
CA ILE A 583 12.81 -6.97 -37.00
C ILE A 583 12.23 -6.93 -38.41
N ARG A 584 11.28 -6.01 -38.63
CA ARG A 584 10.51 -5.92 -39.89
C ARG A 584 9.97 -7.29 -40.37
N ALA A 585 9.59 -8.12 -39.40
CA ALA A 585 9.12 -9.48 -39.66
C ALA A 585 7.58 -9.53 -39.87
N PRO A 586 7.09 -10.35 -40.76
CA PRO A 586 5.66 -10.69 -40.84
C PRO A 586 5.33 -11.63 -39.64
N LEU A 587 4.04 -11.74 -39.29
CA LEU A 587 3.58 -12.63 -38.22
C LEU A 587 3.71 -14.11 -38.52
N THR A 588 4.01 -14.48 -39.76
CA THR A 588 4.11 -15.87 -40.25
C THR A 588 5.38 -16.09 -41.04
N GLY A 589 5.85 -17.32 -41.02
CA GLY A 589 7.15 -17.69 -41.62
C GLY A 589 8.30 -17.60 -40.65
N ASP A 590 9.49 -18.02 -41.09
CA ASP A 590 10.71 -17.93 -40.32
C ASP A 590 11.29 -16.51 -40.41
N ALA A 591 11.23 -15.80 -39.32
CA ALA A 591 11.62 -14.38 -39.25
C ALA A 591 13.09 -14.12 -39.67
N ALA A 592 13.99 -15.10 -39.53
CA ALA A 592 15.38 -15.01 -39.98
C ALA A 592 15.49 -14.81 -41.50
N TYR A 593 14.50 -15.28 -42.26
CA TYR A 593 14.49 -15.25 -43.73
C TYR A 593 13.45 -14.30 -44.30
N VAL A 594 12.21 -14.32 -43.76
CA VAL A 594 11.12 -13.47 -44.27
C VAL A 594 11.11 -12.07 -43.61
N GLY A 595 11.89 -11.86 -42.56
CA GLY A 595 12.22 -10.60 -41.91
C GLY A 595 13.74 -10.45 -41.83
N MET A 596 14.22 -9.93 -40.70
CA MET A 596 15.64 -9.96 -40.29
C MET A 596 15.69 -10.41 -38.84
N GLU A 597 16.58 -11.33 -38.52
CA GLU A 597 16.87 -11.75 -37.15
C GLU A 597 18.17 -11.16 -36.66
N LEU A 598 18.15 -10.50 -35.51
CA LEU A 598 19.34 -10.20 -34.73
C LEU A 598 19.48 -11.29 -33.69
N GLN A 599 20.56 -12.06 -33.76
CA GLN A 599 20.76 -13.24 -32.93
C GLN A 599 20.87 -12.89 -31.46
N ILE A 600 20.19 -13.63 -30.56
CA ILE A 600 20.34 -13.60 -29.10
C ILE A 600 20.84 -14.95 -28.65
N LEU A 601 22.13 -15.05 -28.23
CA LEU A 601 22.78 -16.33 -28.02
C LEU A 601 23.78 -16.27 -26.86
N ASP A 602 23.88 -17.35 -26.09
CA ASP A 602 25.02 -17.55 -25.19
C ASP A 602 26.26 -17.97 -25.99
N ASN A 603 27.05 -16.98 -26.39
CA ASN A 603 28.24 -17.20 -27.23
C ASN A 603 29.29 -18.11 -26.63
N GLU A 604 29.32 -18.26 -25.31
CA GLU A 604 30.36 -18.99 -24.57
C GLU A 604 29.98 -20.46 -24.31
N ALA A 605 28.77 -20.86 -24.64
CA ALA A 605 28.34 -22.25 -24.49
C ALA A 605 29.17 -23.21 -25.39
N ASP A 606 29.60 -24.32 -24.85
CA ASP A 606 30.46 -25.28 -25.56
C ASP A 606 29.84 -25.76 -26.89
N MET A 607 28.51 -25.89 -26.94
CA MET A 607 27.78 -26.31 -28.14
C MET A 607 27.85 -25.32 -29.29
N TYR A 608 28.22 -24.06 -29.04
CA TYR A 608 28.22 -22.98 -30.04
C TYR A 608 29.64 -22.59 -30.50
N LYS A 609 30.69 -23.27 -30.05
CA LYS A 609 32.10 -22.96 -30.41
C LYS A 609 32.43 -23.07 -31.89
N SER A 610 31.63 -23.80 -32.67
CA SER A 610 31.88 -24.04 -34.11
C SER A 610 30.91 -23.29 -35.06
N LEU A 611 30.14 -22.33 -34.56
CA LEU A 611 29.23 -21.54 -35.37
C LEU A 611 29.94 -20.64 -36.34
N GLN A 612 29.27 -20.31 -37.46
CA GLN A 612 29.76 -19.30 -38.40
C GLN A 612 29.70 -17.92 -37.76
N PRO A 613 30.59 -16.98 -38.16
CA PRO A 613 30.65 -15.66 -37.54
C PRO A 613 29.31 -14.90 -37.46
N TYR A 614 28.43 -15.04 -38.44
CA TYR A 614 27.12 -14.40 -38.54
C TYR A 614 26.02 -15.12 -37.72
N GLN A 615 26.35 -16.16 -36.93
CA GLN A 615 25.40 -16.88 -36.07
C GLN A 615 25.56 -16.54 -34.59
N TYR A 616 26.57 -15.73 -34.24
CA TYR A 616 26.78 -15.30 -32.85
C TYR A 616 25.89 -14.12 -32.49
N HIS A 617 25.71 -13.92 -31.21
CA HIS A 617 24.87 -12.85 -30.64
C HIS A 617 25.10 -11.50 -31.30
N GLY A 618 24.01 -10.78 -31.56
CA GLY A 618 23.96 -9.47 -32.19
C GLY A 618 24.12 -9.44 -33.72
N SER A 619 24.51 -10.57 -34.34
CA SER A 619 24.65 -10.68 -35.80
C SER A 619 23.30 -10.57 -36.49
N VAL A 620 23.28 -9.95 -37.69
CA VAL A 620 22.17 -10.17 -38.63
C VAL A 620 22.33 -11.59 -39.15
N TYR A 621 21.51 -12.50 -38.66
CA TYR A 621 21.68 -13.94 -38.86
C TYR A 621 21.79 -14.31 -40.33
N GLY A 622 22.85 -15.06 -40.67
CA GLY A 622 23.14 -15.47 -42.03
C GLY A 622 23.71 -14.38 -42.94
N VAL A 623 23.82 -13.13 -42.47
CA VAL A 623 24.14 -11.96 -43.34
C VAL A 623 25.34 -11.19 -42.84
N VAL A 624 25.31 -10.59 -41.66
CA VAL A 624 26.38 -9.71 -41.13
C VAL A 624 26.80 -10.15 -39.75
N PRO A 625 28.10 -10.48 -39.56
CA PRO A 625 28.61 -10.85 -38.24
C PRO A 625 28.75 -9.63 -37.31
N ALA A 626 28.40 -9.80 -36.05
CA ALA A 626 28.60 -8.82 -34.99
C ALA A 626 30.03 -8.90 -34.39
N LYS A 627 30.50 -7.82 -33.80
CA LYS A 627 31.69 -7.81 -32.95
C LYS A 627 31.37 -8.58 -31.65
N ARG A 628 32.27 -9.46 -31.24
CA ARG A 628 32.11 -10.34 -30.06
C ARG A 628 32.80 -9.78 -28.84
N GLY A 629 32.53 -10.36 -27.65
CA GLY A 629 33.23 -10.08 -26.39
C GLY A 629 32.59 -8.98 -25.53
N TYR A 630 31.33 -8.60 -25.81
CA TYR A 630 30.59 -7.58 -25.05
C TYR A 630 29.37 -8.10 -24.29
N LEU A 631 29.07 -9.40 -24.39
CA LEU A 631 28.08 -10.06 -23.53
C LEU A 631 28.57 -10.14 -22.09
N LYS A 632 27.69 -9.93 -21.15
CA LYS A 632 27.90 -10.28 -19.76
C LYS A 632 27.69 -11.77 -19.54
N PRO A 633 28.23 -12.35 -18.44
CA PRO A 633 28.00 -13.77 -18.09
C PRO A 633 26.50 -14.12 -18.04
N THR A 634 26.18 -15.40 -18.32
CA THR A 634 24.81 -15.92 -18.18
C THR A 634 24.29 -15.67 -16.77
N GLY A 635 23.01 -15.31 -16.64
CA GLY A 635 22.39 -14.88 -15.37
C GLY A 635 22.54 -13.39 -15.08
N GLU A 636 23.31 -12.63 -15.85
CA GLU A 636 23.39 -11.18 -15.74
C GLU A 636 22.55 -10.48 -16.81
N TRP A 637 22.03 -9.29 -16.48
CA TRP A 637 21.25 -8.47 -17.39
C TRP A 637 22.14 -7.72 -18.37
N ASN A 638 21.91 -7.93 -19.67
CA ASN A 638 22.50 -7.18 -20.77
C ASN A 638 21.54 -6.08 -21.23
N GLN A 639 22.07 -4.98 -21.75
CA GLN A 639 21.30 -3.92 -22.38
C GLN A 639 21.59 -3.92 -23.89
N GLU A 640 20.55 -3.91 -24.70
CA GLU A 640 20.67 -3.82 -26.16
C GLU A 640 19.80 -2.71 -26.72
N GLU A 641 20.40 -1.96 -27.66
CA GLU A 641 19.75 -0.92 -28.42
C GLU A 641 19.91 -1.20 -29.92
N VAL A 642 18.79 -1.21 -30.62
CA VAL A 642 18.73 -1.46 -32.07
C VAL A 642 18.14 -0.26 -32.76
N ILE A 643 18.89 0.35 -33.67
CA ILE A 643 18.49 1.50 -34.47
C ILE A 643 18.38 1.05 -35.94
N VAL A 644 17.21 1.17 -36.53
CA VAL A 644 16.91 0.85 -37.92
C VAL A 644 16.45 2.13 -38.63
N LYS A 645 17.14 2.52 -39.69
CA LYS A 645 16.77 3.68 -40.51
C LYS A 645 17.04 3.41 -41.99
N GLY A 646 15.96 3.24 -42.75
CA GLY A 646 16.08 2.73 -44.12
C GLY A 646 16.82 1.38 -44.15
N PRO A 647 17.86 1.21 -44.93
CA PRO A 647 18.67 0.00 -44.98
C PRO A 647 19.71 -0.10 -43.86
N LYS A 648 19.89 0.94 -43.08
CA LYS A 648 20.93 0.97 -42.01
C LYS A 648 20.43 0.29 -40.76
N VAL A 649 21.27 -0.62 -40.24
CA VAL A 649 21.06 -1.33 -38.98
C VAL A 649 22.25 -1.08 -38.07
N LYS A 650 22.00 -0.59 -36.88
CA LYS A 650 23.01 -0.39 -35.82
C LYS A 650 22.56 -1.12 -34.55
N VAL A 651 23.46 -1.92 -34.00
CA VAL A 651 23.22 -2.64 -32.71
C VAL A 651 24.29 -2.20 -31.72
N ILE A 652 23.83 -1.83 -30.55
CA ILE A 652 24.66 -1.39 -29.42
C ILE A 652 24.37 -2.34 -28.24
N LEU A 653 25.38 -3.08 -27.82
CA LEU A 653 25.31 -4.02 -26.70
C LEU A 653 26.15 -3.49 -25.53
N ASN A 654 25.51 -3.32 -24.36
CA ASN A 654 26.18 -2.81 -23.15
C ASN A 654 27.00 -1.52 -23.40
N GLY A 655 26.47 -0.62 -24.24
CA GLY A 655 27.08 0.64 -24.61
C GLY A 655 28.16 0.56 -25.73
N GLN A 656 28.41 -0.63 -26.30
CA GLN A 656 29.38 -0.85 -27.36
C GLN A 656 28.69 -1.13 -28.70
N VAL A 657 29.10 -0.44 -29.76
CA VAL A 657 28.59 -0.67 -31.11
C VAL A 657 29.15 -1.98 -31.66
N ILE A 658 28.30 -2.98 -31.78
CA ILE A 658 28.66 -4.32 -32.29
C ILE A 658 28.29 -4.53 -33.77
N ILE A 659 27.27 -3.81 -34.27
CA ILE A 659 26.93 -3.67 -35.69
C ILE A 659 26.71 -2.18 -36.01
N ASP A 660 27.19 -1.73 -37.15
CA ASP A 660 26.84 -0.48 -37.79
C ASP A 660 27.03 -0.70 -39.30
N THR A 661 25.96 -1.00 -40.01
CA THR A 661 26.02 -1.48 -41.40
C THR A 661 24.84 -0.97 -42.22
N ASP A 662 25.05 -0.89 -43.55
CA ASP A 662 23.99 -0.79 -44.53
C ASP A 662 23.75 -2.20 -45.10
N ILE A 663 22.53 -2.72 -44.92
CA ILE A 663 22.18 -4.12 -45.30
C ILE A 663 22.25 -4.29 -46.82
N VAL A 664 21.85 -3.28 -47.59
CA VAL A 664 21.91 -3.34 -49.08
C VAL A 664 23.36 -3.45 -49.55
N ASP A 665 24.24 -2.64 -48.97
CA ASP A 665 25.66 -2.70 -49.31
C ASP A 665 26.33 -4.00 -48.83
N ALA A 666 25.95 -4.50 -47.66
CA ALA A 666 26.50 -5.73 -47.09
C ALA A 666 26.22 -6.98 -47.96
N VAL A 667 25.07 -7.01 -48.64
CA VAL A 667 24.70 -8.15 -49.50
C VAL A 667 24.93 -7.89 -50.99
N LYS A 668 25.53 -6.76 -51.34
CA LYS A 668 25.82 -6.39 -52.73
C LYS A 668 26.73 -7.41 -53.41
N GLY A 669 26.28 -7.97 -54.53
CA GLY A 669 27.01 -9.02 -55.25
C GLY A 669 26.91 -10.43 -54.65
N ASN A 670 26.15 -10.63 -53.59
CA ASN A 670 25.87 -11.94 -52.99
C ASN A 670 24.43 -12.37 -53.29
N GLU A 671 24.21 -12.81 -54.54
CA GLU A 671 22.85 -13.26 -55.00
C GLU A 671 22.27 -14.41 -54.20
N LYS A 672 23.14 -15.28 -53.65
CA LYS A 672 22.71 -16.40 -52.79
C LYS A 672 22.03 -15.89 -51.51
N VAL A 673 22.71 -15.01 -50.80
CA VAL A 673 22.16 -14.43 -49.53
C VAL A 673 20.90 -13.62 -49.82
N GLN A 674 20.87 -12.81 -50.90
CA GLN A 674 19.68 -12.07 -51.28
C GLN A 674 18.46 -12.95 -51.57
N LYS A 675 18.70 -14.13 -52.15
CA LYS A 675 17.65 -15.11 -52.43
C LYS A 675 17.20 -15.87 -51.19
N GLU A 676 18.15 -16.21 -50.33
CA GLU A 676 17.86 -16.95 -49.07
C GLU A 676 17.18 -16.04 -48.03
N HIS A 677 17.43 -14.75 -48.04
CA HIS A 677 16.89 -13.75 -47.09
C HIS A 677 16.07 -12.69 -47.81
N PRO A 678 14.90 -13.04 -48.35
CA PRO A 678 14.02 -12.07 -49.07
C PRO A 678 13.53 -10.92 -48.15
N GLY A 679 13.45 -11.16 -46.84
CA GLY A 679 13.00 -10.19 -45.84
C GLY A 679 13.92 -8.98 -45.67
N LEU A 680 15.18 -9.05 -46.15
CA LEU A 680 16.10 -7.90 -46.18
C LEU A 680 15.54 -6.69 -46.94
N LYS A 681 14.53 -6.91 -47.81
CA LYS A 681 13.86 -5.87 -48.61
C LYS A 681 12.65 -5.25 -47.91
N ASN A 682 12.23 -5.79 -46.75
CA ASN A 682 11.07 -5.28 -46.05
C ASN A 682 11.32 -3.85 -45.51
N GLN A 683 10.36 -2.97 -45.78
CA GLN A 683 10.43 -1.57 -45.36
C GLN A 683 9.74 -1.39 -43.98
N THR A 684 8.82 -2.27 -43.60
CA THR A 684 8.07 -2.27 -42.35
C THR A 684 7.79 -3.72 -41.92
N GLY A 685 7.40 -3.89 -40.69
CA GLY A 685 6.95 -5.15 -40.11
C GLY A 685 7.05 -5.12 -38.57
N HIS A 686 6.72 -6.23 -37.96
CA HIS A 686 6.70 -6.38 -36.52
C HIS A 686 8.13 -6.54 -35.96
N ILE A 687 8.28 -6.17 -34.67
CA ILE A 687 9.48 -6.49 -33.87
C ILE A 687 9.06 -7.63 -32.93
N GLY A 688 9.90 -8.65 -32.75
CA GLY A 688 9.49 -9.77 -31.89
C GLY A 688 10.64 -10.60 -31.36
N PHE A 689 10.38 -11.36 -30.30
CA PHE A 689 11.31 -12.36 -29.80
C PHE A 689 10.99 -13.72 -30.42
N LEU A 690 12.03 -14.39 -30.89
CA LEU A 690 11.96 -15.64 -31.64
C LEU A 690 12.38 -16.78 -30.73
N GLY A 691 11.40 -17.57 -30.25
CA GLY A 691 11.69 -18.66 -29.31
C GLY A 691 12.27 -19.90 -29.98
N HIS A 692 13.46 -20.30 -29.57
CA HIS A 692 14.21 -21.49 -30.05
C HIS A 692 14.22 -22.65 -29.06
N GLY A 693 13.33 -22.65 -28.07
CA GLY A 693 13.23 -23.73 -27.10
C GLY A 693 14.03 -23.56 -25.82
N ASP A 694 14.54 -22.35 -25.58
CA ASP A 694 15.34 -22.01 -24.38
C ASP A 694 14.67 -20.91 -23.57
N VAL A 695 15.00 -20.87 -22.26
CA VAL A 695 14.53 -19.82 -21.35
C VAL A 695 15.40 -18.59 -21.50
N VAL A 696 14.82 -17.50 -21.97
CA VAL A 696 15.41 -16.17 -22.00
C VAL A 696 14.46 -15.18 -21.34
N ARG A 697 14.99 -14.24 -20.57
CA ARG A 697 14.23 -13.21 -19.88
C ARG A 697 14.45 -11.87 -20.54
N PHE A 698 13.37 -11.11 -20.71
CA PHE A 698 13.39 -9.77 -21.30
C PHE A 698 12.69 -8.79 -20.37
N ARG A 699 13.19 -7.56 -20.30
CA ARG A 699 12.51 -6.49 -19.54
C ARG A 699 12.82 -5.13 -20.11
N ASN A 700 12.13 -4.10 -19.60
CA ASN A 700 12.44 -2.71 -19.93
C ASN A 700 12.42 -2.48 -21.45
N ILE A 701 11.34 -2.94 -22.12
CA ILE A 701 11.23 -2.94 -23.58
C ILE A 701 10.50 -1.68 -24.04
N ARG A 702 11.13 -0.91 -24.89
CA ARG A 702 10.59 0.34 -25.40
C ARG A 702 11.03 0.62 -26.82
N VAL A 703 10.20 1.37 -27.56
CA VAL A 703 10.41 1.71 -28.95
C VAL A 703 10.13 3.19 -29.18
N LYS A 704 10.87 3.76 -30.11
CA LYS A 704 10.64 5.11 -30.66
C LYS A 704 10.63 5.02 -32.17
N THR A 705 9.60 5.53 -32.83
CA THR A 705 9.56 5.72 -34.27
C THR A 705 10.47 6.89 -34.67
N LEU A 706 11.27 6.72 -35.73
CA LEU A 706 12.25 7.71 -36.20
C LEU A 706 11.75 8.49 -37.42
#